data_6b05899c8000b21fb78ff83bcea740a1
#
_entry.id   6b05899c8000b21fb78ff83bcea740a1
#
_cell.length_a   1.000
_cell.length_b   1.000
_cell.length_c   1.000
_cell.angle_alpha   90.00
_cell.angle_beta   90.00
_cell.angle_gamma   90.00
#
_symmetry.space_group_name_H-M   'P 1'
#
loop_
_entity.id
_entity.type
_entity.pdbx_description
1 polymer ?
#
loop_
_entity_poly.entity_id
_entity_poly.type
_entity_poly.pdbx_seq_one_letter_code
_entity_poly.pdbx_strand_id
1 'polypeptide(L)'
;MLRPALVSMEKSKIEDLSRTLGRQIRGELRKSLVDRAIYSTDASNYRILPEAVVIPKTPQDIEITVSEASARDIPVTVRGAGTSLAGQAVGEGIILDLSKYMNRVVDVDTGGKKVRVEPGISIDSLNRNLSPLGLMFGPDPSSASVATVGGAVANNATGAHSILYGMAGDHVISSSVVLADGSSLELSGENYKRRGGVSGIAESLFEKLAALIKESGELVKTDFPKHWRRASGYSLNYFLDGEFNPAKLLASSEGTLAVSTDFELSLVEKPLSSALCVIPFREIPEAMDSVSEILSHDPSAIELIDGTLIGLARRKKGFSHSLSFIDGTPGCILVVEFQGDDERQTXERAKNLAKSLDSAFAVPGREEQKKIWDLRKAGLGILMSDRGNQKPVPCIEDVSVPAENLARYTRDVISLLDEFGLKAAFYGHASAGCLHIRPLLDLREQKGISDMAALSERTLELVLRYSGVMSGEHGDGLQRSYLNEKLFGENLYSVMKKLKEIFDPRGILNPGKVVRGTDSSLNLRIRKSAGDIATFLDWSREGGLAAATAMCNGQGVCRXTAEGIMCPSYRATLDEGDTTRARANLLRELLLGHMXADMIYEKGFYGVFDLCVGCKACRTECPSGVDVGKMKTEFLALYKNKTGFTARDSLFARVHEISSVRSALPRFLNRALESSFPRGLLSLAGISQKRSLPPMAEDTFSGWFGKXKGNPQNGKQVVYFHDTWSEFFYPEIGKAVTGVLESLGFEVLLERQRKCCGRPMLSTGMVEKARENAFHNVNVLSDYARRNIPVVFSEPSCLSAFRDEYADLLPENESLNALLPNIHSVCEFVCAQGDNFLDPGEQRYGGILVHGHCHERSVGDFGKTLSLLRNLGYDARSSDAGCCGMAGSFGYEKEHYEISKAMGECDLFPRIRDLGKSERVCVTGISCLEQVSHFTEATPVHVALLLEKSISGKNIK
;
A
#
# COMPACT_ATOMS: atom_id res chain seq x y z
N MET A 1 -10.60 -36.74 26.51
CA MET A 1 -9.69 -36.40 27.60
C MET A 1 -8.25 -36.11 27.17
N LEU A 2 -7.82 -36.49 25.98
CA LEU A 2 -6.44 -36.26 25.51
C LEU A 2 -6.20 -34.83 24.99
N ARG A 3 -7.23 -34.12 24.42
CA ARG A 3 -7.06 -32.77 23.89
C ARG A 3 -6.61 -31.70 24.90
N PRO A 4 -7.15 -31.65 26.15
CA PRO A 4 -6.68 -30.62 27.10
C PRO A 4 -5.22 -30.77 27.52
N ALA A 5 -4.74 -32.01 27.65
CA ALA A 5 -3.35 -32.28 28.03
C ALA A 5 -2.37 -31.91 26.91
N LEU A 6 -2.72 -32.20 25.67
CA LEU A 6 -1.91 -31.82 24.49
C LEU A 6 -1.80 -30.31 24.37
N VAL A 7 -2.93 -29.58 24.47
CA VAL A 7 -2.96 -28.11 24.41
C VAL A 7 -2.10 -27.49 25.53
N SER A 8 -2.15 -28.10 26.74
CA SER A 8 -1.35 -27.66 27.89
C SER A 8 0.16 -27.88 27.66
N MET A 9 0.55 -29.01 27.06
CA MET A 9 1.95 -29.29 26.71
C MET A 9 2.48 -28.36 25.65
N GLU A 10 1.67 -28.05 24.63
CA GLU A 10 2.03 -27.10 23.56
C GLU A 10 2.24 -25.70 24.12
N LYS A 11 1.33 -25.22 24.98
CA LYS A 11 1.48 -23.92 25.64
C LYS A 11 2.77 -23.84 26.46
N SER A 12 3.10 -24.93 27.19
CA SER A 12 4.34 -24.97 27.98
C SER A 12 5.58 -24.86 27.10
N LYS A 13 5.60 -25.51 25.95
CA LYS A 13 6.72 -25.44 24.98
C LYS A 13 6.91 -24.02 24.46
N ILE A 14 5.81 -23.34 24.12
CA ILE A 14 5.84 -21.96 23.60
C ILE A 14 6.31 -20.97 24.67
N GLU A 15 5.86 -21.15 25.92
CA GLU A 15 6.30 -20.30 27.02
C GLU A 15 7.80 -20.46 27.30
N ASP A 16 8.28 -21.69 27.28
CA ASP A 16 9.70 -22.00 27.48
C ASP A 16 10.53 -21.41 26.32
N LEU A 17 10.10 -21.61 25.07
CA LEU A 17 10.73 -21.01 23.90
C LEU A 17 10.79 -19.50 24.02
N SER A 18 9.68 -18.88 24.39
CA SER A 18 9.58 -17.41 24.51
C SER A 18 10.54 -16.87 25.59
N ARG A 19 10.68 -17.58 26.68
CA ARG A 19 11.62 -17.20 27.77
C ARG A 19 13.07 -17.27 27.30
N THR A 20 13.41 -18.32 26.54
CA THR A 20 14.74 -18.51 25.96
C THR A 20 15.06 -17.41 24.93
N LEU A 21 14.16 -17.21 23.96
CA LEU A 21 14.35 -16.21 22.90
C LEU A 21 14.46 -14.79 23.48
N GLY A 22 13.60 -14.45 24.44
CA GLY A 22 13.60 -13.13 25.07
C GLY A 22 14.91 -12.75 25.74
N ARG A 23 15.76 -13.75 26.05
CA ARG A 23 17.08 -13.53 26.66
C ARG A 23 18.23 -13.55 25.66
N GLN A 24 18.06 -14.18 24.51
CA GLN A 24 19.16 -14.50 23.59
C GLN A 24 19.16 -13.68 22.31
N ILE A 25 17.99 -13.29 21.80
CA ILE A 25 17.94 -12.54 20.53
C ILE A 25 18.05 -11.03 20.78
N ARG A 26 18.64 -10.32 19.81
CA ARG A 26 18.69 -8.85 19.76
C ARG A 26 17.45 -8.24 19.12
N GLY A 27 16.73 -9.04 18.35
CA GLY A 27 15.50 -8.65 17.67
C GLY A 27 14.32 -8.56 18.63
N GLU A 28 13.11 -8.55 18.05
CA GLU A 28 11.88 -8.42 18.83
C GLU A 28 11.17 -9.78 18.91
N LEU A 29 10.62 -10.06 20.07
CA LEU A 29 9.73 -11.20 20.28
C LEU A 29 8.36 -10.65 20.69
N ARG A 30 7.33 -10.97 19.92
CA ARG A 30 5.97 -10.47 20.12
C ARG A 30 5.01 -11.65 20.34
N LYS A 31 4.26 -11.63 21.46
CA LYS A 31 3.39 -12.73 21.88
C LYS A 31 1.95 -12.31 22.16
N SER A 32 1.68 -10.99 22.18
CA SER A 32 0.32 -10.53 22.48
C SER A 32 -0.66 -11.06 21.42
N LEU A 33 -1.89 -11.27 21.79
CA LEU A 33 -2.91 -11.71 20.83
C LEU A 33 -3.05 -10.69 19.69
N VAL A 34 -2.88 -9.39 19.98
CA VAL A 34 -2.92 -8.32 18.99
C VAL A 34 -1.80 -8.50 17.94
N ASP A 35 -0.55 -8.72 18.40
CA ASP A 35 0.57 -8.95 17.48
C ASP A 35 0.35 -10.19 16.63
N ARG A 36 -0.08 -11.28 17.25
CA ARG A 36 -0.32 -12.57 16.58
C ARG A 36 -1.44 -12.43 15.55
N ALA A 37 -2.50 -11.67 15.86
CA ALA A 37 -3.62 -11.43 14.97
C ALA A 37 -3.18 -10.63 13.72
N ILE A 38 -2.32 -9.62 13.89
CA ILE A 38 -1.77 -8.83 12.79
C ILE A 38 -1.03 -9.74 11.78
N TYR A 39 -0.32 -10.75 12.25
CA TYR A 39 0.45 -11.66 11.42
C TYR A 39 -0.31 -12.94 11.02
N SER A 40 -1.60 -13.03 11.36
CA SER A 40 -2.40 -14.24 11.07
C SER A 40 -2.84 -14.36 9.62
N THR A 41 -2.70 -13.28 8.82
CA THR A 41 -3.11 -13.25 7.41
C THR A 41 -2.00 -12.69 6.52
N ASP A 42 -2.05 -13.05 5.25
CA ASP A 42 -1.25 -12.44 4.17
C ASP A 42 -2.23 -11.96 3.07
N ALA A 43 -1.79 -11.85 1.82
CA ALA A 43 -2.67 -11.43 0.72
C ALA A 43 -3.56 -12.55 0.18
N SER A 44 -3.47 -13.75 0.76
CA SER A 44 -4.25 -14.91 0.35
C SER A 44 -5.62 -14.95 1.04
N ASN A 45 -6.37 -15.99 0.78
CA ASN A 45 -7.66 -16.28 1.44
C ASN A 45 -7.51 -17.00 2.77
N TYR A 46 -6.28 -17.15 3.30
CA TYR A 46 -6.00 -17.98 4.47
C TYR A 46 -5.76 -17.14 5.72
N ARG A 47 -6.07 -17.76 6.85
CA ARG A 47 -5.82 -17.21 8.19
C ARG A 47 -5.33 -18.33 9.12
N ILE A 48 -4.13 -18.16 9.64
CA ILE A 48 -3.58 -19.07 10.67
C ILE A 48 -2.97 -18.18 11.76
N LEU A 49 -3.47 -18.32 12.99
CA LEU A 49 -2.97 -17.53 14.11
C LEU A 49 -1.64 -18.14 14.60
N PRO A 50 -0.52 -17.41 14.47
CA PRO A 50 0.76 -17.95 14.96
C PRO A 50 0.83 -17.95 16.48
N GLU A 51 1.78 -18.71 17.04
CA GLU A 51 2.02 -18.71 18.48
C GLU A 51 2.88 -17.53 18.94
N ALA A 52 3.80 -17.08 18.06
CA ALA A 52 4.63 -15.89 18.33
C ALA A 52 5.15 -15.31 17.02
N VAL A 53 5.63 -14.08 17.11
CA VAL A 53 6.30 -13.40 15.99
C VAL A 53 7.69 -13.00 16.45
N VAL A 54 8.71 -13.32 15.66
CA VAL A 54 10.09 -12.88 15.87
C VAL A 54 10.47 -11.94 14.71
N ILE A 55 11.02 -10.78 15.07
CA ILE A 55 11.52 -9.81 14.10
C ILE A 55 13.04 -9.70 14.33
N PRO A 56 13.85 -10.46 13.58
CA PRO A 56 15.29 -10.53 13.82
C PRO A 56 16.01 -9.27 13.35
N LYS A 57 17.09 -8.92 14.05
CA LYS A 57 17.99 -7.84 13.66
C LYS A 57 19.27 -8.35 13.01
N THR A 58 19.62 -9.61 13.27
CA THR A 58 20.88 -10.20 12.83
C THR A 58 20.65 -11.65 12.36
N PRO A 59 21.55 -12.19 11.52
CA PRO A 59 21.52 -13.63 11.20
C PRO A 59 21.55 -14.52 12.43
N GLN A 60 22.27 -14.14 13.50
CA GLN A 60 22.32 -14.88 14.74
C GLN A 60 20.95 -15.01 15.42
N ASP A 61 20.13 -13.96 15.33
CA ASP A 61 18.75 -14.04 15.84
C ASP A 61 17.96 -15.15 15.14
N ILE A 62 18.20 -15.33 13.83
CA ILE A 62 17.56 -16.38 13.02
C ILE A 62 18.08 -17.77 13.45
N GLU A 63 19.41 -17.90 13.57
CA GLU A 63 20.04 -19.16 14.01
C GLU A 63 19.47 -19.62 15.36
N ILE A 64 19.43 -18.72 16.33
CA ILE A 64 18.89 -18.99 17.68
C ILE A 64 17.41 -19.37 17.58
N THR A 65 16.61 -18.58 16.83
CA THR A 65 15.18 -18.83 16.72
C THR A 65 14.89 -20.21 16.11
N VAL A 66 15.54 -20.54 15.00
CA VAL A 66 15.32 -21.81 14.30
C VAL A 66 15.80 -22.98 15.15
N SER A 67 16.99 -22.87 15.75
CA SER A 67 17.57 -23.93 16.60
C SER A 67 16.64 -24.24 17.79
N GLU A 68 16.19 -23.20 18.50
CA GLU A 68 15.34 -23.36 19.68
C GLU A 68 13.93 -23.86 19.31
N ALA A 69 13.40 -23.44 18.16
CA ALA A 69 12.12 -23.93 17.64
C ALA A 69 12.24 -25.40 17.23
N SER A 70 13.32 -25.77 16.55
CA SER A 70 13.60 -27.14 16.12
C SER A 70 13.71 -28.10 17.33
N ALA A 71 14.41 -27.67 18.40
CA ALA A 71 14.57 -28.46 19.60
C ALA A 71 13.22 -28.80 20.29
N ARG A 72 12.18 -28.01 19.99
CA ARG A 72 10.85 -28.17 20.61
C ARG A 72 9.76 -28.60 19.60
N ASP A 73 10.14 -28.91 18.35
CA ASP A 73 9.22 -29.28 17.28
C ASP A 73 8.17 -28.17 16.98
N ILE A 74 8.58 -26.91 17.08
CA ILE A 74 7.71 -25.77 16.78
C ILE A 74 7.96 -25.30 15.34
N PRO A 75 6.93 -25.22 14.49
CA PRO A 75 7.10 -24.75 13.11
C PRO A 75 7.58 -23.30 13.03
N VAL A 76 8.33 -23.00 11.98
CA VAL A 76 8.80 -21.63 11.67
C VAL A 76 8.37 -21.29 10.23
N THR A 77 7.67 -20.18 10.08
CA THR A 77 7.27 -19.65 8.77
C THR A 77 7.98 -18.31 8.56
N VAL A 78 8.81 -18.24 7.52
CA VAL A 78 9.52 -17.01 7.16
C VAL A 78 8.57 -16.10 6.40
N ARG A 79 8.65 -14.78 6.69
CA ARG A 79 7.77 -13.80 6.07
C ARG A 79 8.55 -12.55 5.65
N GLY A 80 8.30 -12.10 4.43
CA GLY A 80 8.73 -10.79 3.96
C GLY A 80 7.60 -9.78 4.16
N ALA A 81 7.06 -9.27 3.06
CA ALA A 81 6.00 -8.26 3.12
C ALA A 81 4.58 -8.83 3.29
N GLY A 82 4.41 -10.16 3.29
CA GLY A 82 3.09 -10.78 3.39
C GLY A 82 2.22 -10.54 2.16
N THR A 83 2.82 -10.43 0.97
CA THR A 83 2.11 -10.21 -0.30
C THR A 83 1.71 -11.52 -0.99
N SER A 84 2.00 -12.65 -0.39
CA SER A 84 1.69 -13.99 -0.92
C SER A 84 0.21 -14.17 -1.19
N LEU A 85 -0.14 -14.69 -2.37
CA LEU A 85 -1.54 -14.89 -2.79
C LEU A 85 -2.06 -16.31 -2.52
N ALA A 86 -1.16 -17.23 -2.12
CA ALA A 86 -1.52 -18.63 -1.93
C ALA A 86 -1.34 -19.13 -0.48
N GLY A 87 -0.97 -18.23 0.46
CA GLY A 87 -0.86 -18.60 1.88
C GLY A 87 0.51 -19.07 2.31
N GLN A 88 1.57 -18.68 1.61
CA GLN A 88 2.94 -19.03 1.98
C GLN A 88 3.42 -18.40 3.28
N ALA A 89 2.92 -17.21 3.61
CA ALA A 89 3.44 -16.35 4.69
C ALA A 89 2.64 -16.46 6.00
N VAL A 90 1.79 -17.47 6.13
CA VAL A 90 1.02 -17.74 7.36
C VAL A 90 1.35 -19.14 7.89
N GLY A 91 1.38 -19.31 9.23
CA GLY A 91 1.71 -20.58 9.84
C GLY A 91 1.44 -20.60 11.35
N GLU A 92 1.35 -21.80 11.92
CA GLU A 92 0.92 -22.02 13.32
C GLU A 92 1.96 -21.64 14.36
N GLY A 93 3.24 -21.88 14.10
CA GLY A 93 4.31 -21.70 15.10
C GLY A 93 4.82 -20.26 15.16
N ILE A 94 6.09 -20.06 14.86
CA ILE A 94 6.72 -18.74 14.85
C ILE A 94 6.64 -18.15 13.44
N ILE A 95 6.16 -16.92 13.33
CA ILE A 95 6.36 -16.11 12.14
C ILE A 95 7.68 -15.35 12.30
N LEU A 96 8.57 -15.51 11.35
CA LEU A 96 9.89 -14.85 11.34
C LEU A 96 9.88 -13.75 10.30
N ASP A 97 9.66 -12.49 10.72
CA ASP A 97 9.52 -11.33 9.80
C ASP A 97 10.86 -10.67 9.58
N LEU A 98 11.41 -10.84 8.37
CA LEU A 98 12.73 -10.31 7.99
C LEU A 98 12.68 -8.87 7.45
N SER A 99 11.49 -8.29 7.25
CA SER A 99 11.34 -7.05 6.48
C SER A 99 11.70 -5.77 7.24
N LYS A 100 11.59 -5.76 8.58
CA LYS A 100 11.76 -4.53 9.37
C LYS A 100 13.22 -4.11 9.49
N TYR A 101 14.12 -5.04 9.76
CA TYR A 101 15.54 -4.73 10.07
C TYR A 101 16.52 -5.29 9.06
N MET A 102 16.21 -6.39 8.37
CA MET A 102 17.15 -7.05 7.45
C MET A 102 16.83 -6.65 6.00
N ASN A 103 17.00 -5.36 5.68
CA ASN A 103 16.51 -4.76 4.42
C ASN A 103 17.56 -3.85 3.74
N ARG A 104 18.85 -4.18 3.88
CA ARG A 104 19.94 -3.36 3.36
C ARG A 104 20.51 -3.92 2.06
N VAL A 105 21.03 -3.02 1.22
CA VAL A 105 21.97 -3.36 0.16
C VAL A 105 23.34 -3.46 0.84
N VAL A 106 23.97 -4.65 0.75
CA VAL A 106 25.24 -4.91 1.44
C VAL A 106 26.42 -4.50 0.57
N ASP A 107 26.40 -4.86 -0.71
CA ASP A 107 27.48 -4.55 -1.64
C ASP A 107 26.97 -4.58 -3.08
N VAL A 108 27.59 -3.77 -3.96
CA VAL A 108 27.26 -3.75 -5.40
C VAL A 108 28.55 -3.85 -6.21
N ASP A 109 28.65 -4.87 -7.03
CA ASP A 109 29.71 -5.04 -8.02
C ASP A 109 29.17 -4.64 -9.40
N THR A 110 29.46 -3.39 -9.79
CA THR A 110 28.97 -2.85 -11.08
C THR A 110 29.64 -3.52 -12.27
N GLY A 111 30.91 -3.88 -12.16
CA GLY A 111 31.66 -4.55 -13.22
C GLY A 111 31.16 -5.98 -13.48
N GLY A 112 30.90 -6.72 -12.41
CA GLY A 112 30.33 -8.05 -12.46
C GLY A 112 28.81 -8.09 -12.61
N LYS A 113 28.13 -6.92 -12.53
CA LYS A 113 26.67 -6.80 -12.54
C LYS A 113 26.03 -7.69 -11.48
N LYS A 114 26.46 -7.53 -10.24
CA LYS A 114 25.99 -8.32 -9.09
C LYS A 114 25.68 -7.42 -7.91
N VAL A 115 24.80 -7.90 -7.06
CA VAL A 115 24.47 -7.21 -5.79
C VAL A 115 24.32 -8.23 -4.66
N ARG A 116 24.80 -7.89 -3.48
CA ARG A 116 24.54 -8.65 -2.26
C ARG A 116 23.54 -7.85 -1.42
N VAL A 117 22.43 -8.49 -1.03
CA VAL A 117 21.32 -7.84 -0.32
C VAL A 117 20.82 -8.70 0.82
N GLU A 118 20.27 -8.04 1.84
CA GLU A 118 19.48 -8.71 2.88
C GLU A 118 18.08 -9.03 2.32
N PRO A 119 17.44 -10.13 2.79
CA PRO A 119 16.22 -10.65 2.15
C PRO A 119 15.00 -9.76 2.32
N GLY A 120 14.98 -8.87 3.30
CA GLY A 120 13.84 -8.02 3.62
C GLY A 120 13.72 -6.74 2.80
N ILE A 121 14.68 -6.44 1.93
CA ILE A 121 14.60 -5.25 1.06
C ILE A 121 13.53 -5.46 -0.01
N SER A 122 12.70 -4.43 -0.29
CA SER A 122 11.74 -4.53 -1.39
C SER A 122 12.46 -4.39 -2.73
N ILE A 123 11.89 -5.02 -3.77
CA ILE A 123 12.47 -4.98 -5.13
C ILE A 123 12.62 -3.53 -5.61
N ASP A 124 11.58 -2.71 -5.43
CA ASP A 124 11.66 -1.30 -5.85
C ASP A 124 12.69 -0.50 -5.05
N SER A 125 12.86 -0.80 -3.76
CA SER A 125 13.92 -0.15 -2.96
C SER A 125 15.30 -0.54 -3.47
N LEU A 126 15.49 -1.82 -3.79
CA LEU A 126 16.72 -2.30 -4.41
C LEU A 126 16.96 -1.57 -5.75
N ASN A 127 15.95 -1.55 -6.62
CA ASN A 127 16.09 -0.94 -7.95
C ASN A 127 16.31 0.58 -7.89
N ARG A 128 15.77 1.27 -6.88
CA ARG A 128 16.10 2.70 -6.66
C ARG A 128 17.58 2.91 -6.32
N ASN A 129 18.16 2.01 -5.53
CA ASN A 129 19.60 2.06 -5.21
C ASN A 129 20.47 1.77 -6.44
N LEU A 130 20.02 0.87 -7.33
CA LEU A 130 20.77 0.44 -8.52
C LEU A 130 20.60 1.40 -9.71
N SER A 131 19.48 2.13 -9.79
CA SER A 131 19.14 2.96 -10.94
C SER A 131 20.21 4.01 -11.30
N PRO A 132 20.83 4.72 -10.33
CA PRO A 132 21.90 5.66 -10.68
C PRO A 132 23.14 4.98 -11.31
N LEU A 133 23.26 3.65 -11.14
CA LEU A 133 24.35 2.86 -11.70
C LEU A 133 23.98 2.26 -13.07
N GLY A 134 22.79 2.53 -13.58
CA GLY A 134 22.29 1.98 -14.84
C GLY A 134 21.91 0.51 -14.75
N LEU A 135 21.71 -0.01 -13.54
CA LEU A 135 21.45 -1.44 -13.30
C LEU A 135 20.10 -1.64 -12.62
N MET A 136 19.58 -2.87 -12.72
CA MET A 136 18.38 -3.27 -11.99
C MET A 136 18.34 -4.79 -11.78
N PHE A 137 17.54 -5.21 -10.81
CA PHE A 137 17.12 -6.61 -10.66
C PHE A 137 15.97 -6.80 -11.64
N GLY A 138 16.12 -7.76 -12.56
CA GLY A 138 15.22 -7.89 -13.71
C GLY A 138 13.79 -8.32 -13.41
N PRO A 139 13.58 -9.34 -12.55
CA PRO A 139 12.21 -9.79 -12.24
C PRO A 139 11.36 -8.68 -11.62
N ASP A 140 10.15 -8.46 -12.19
CA ASP A 140 9.34 -7.28 -11.89
C ASP A 140 7.88 -7.64 -11.52
N PRO A 141 7.65 -8.42 -10.45
CA PRO A 141 6.27 -8.75 -10.08
C PRO A 141 5.46 -7.47 -9.82
N SER A 142 4.16 -7.52 -10.05
CA SER A 142 3.27 -6.36 -9.85
C SER A 142 3.34 -5.80 -8.43
N SER A 143 3.76 -6.61 -7.46
CA SER A 143 3.95 -6.25 -6.06
C SER A 143 5.36 -5.70 -5.75
N ALA A 144 6.22 -5.47 -6.74
CA ALA A 144 7.63 -5.08 -6.55
C ALA A 144 7.84 -3.91 -5.59
N SER A 145 6.88 -2.98 -5.52
CA SER A 145 6.95 -1.83 -4.59
C SER A 145 6.95 -2.25 -3.12
N VAL A 146 6.48 -3.46 -2.82
CA VAL A 146 6.31 -3.97 -1.46
C VAL A 146 7.02 -5.32 -1.26
N ALA A 147 6.92 -6.21 -2.26
CA ALA A 147 7.47 -7.57 -2.18
C ALA A 147 8.97 -7.54 -1.92
N THR A 148 9.41 -8.32 -0.92
CA THR A 148 10.82 -8.40 -0.55
C THR A 148 11.57 -9.33 -1.51
N VAL A 149 12.87 -9.09 -1.66
CA VAL A 149 13.76 -9.93 -2.47
C VAL A 149 13.69 -11.40 -2.00
N GLY A 150 13.74 -11.63 -0.67
CA GLY A 150 13.66 -12.99 -0.12
C GLY A 150 12.34 -13.69 -0.46
N GLY A 151 11.22 -12.95 -0.36
CA GLY A 151 9.91 -13.47 -0.75
C GLY A 151 9.82 -13.74 -2.25
N ALA A 152 10.38 -12.85 -3.07
CA ALA A 152 10.38 -13.00 -4.53
C ALA A 152 11.19 -14.23 -4.96
N VAL A 153 12.36 -14.47 -4.37
CA VAL A 153 13.14 -15.68 -4.65
C VAL A 153 12.36 -16.91 -4.17
N ALA A 154 11.87 -16.89 -2.91
CA ALA A 154 11.17 -18.04 -2.33
C ALA A 154 9.96 -18.49 -3.17
N ASN A 155 9.27 -17.55 -3.83
CA ASN A 155 8.14 -17.86 -4.73
C ASN A 155 8.57 -18.03 -6.19
N ASN A 156 9.84 -17.80 -6.52
CA ASN A 156 10.33 -17.73 -7.89
C ASN A 156 9.53 -16.70 -8.71
N ALA A 157 9.34 -15.52 -8.13
CA ALA A 157 8.48 -14.48 -8.69
C ALA A 157 9.06 -13.88 -9.98
N THR A 158 8.17 -13.34 -10.79
CA THR A 158 8.52 -12.59 -12.00
C THR A 158 7.36 -11.63 -12.31
N GLY A 159 7.31 -11.08 -13.52
CA GLY A 159 6.24 -10.14 -13.88
C GLY A 159 6.08 -10.01 -15.37
N ALA A 160 5.72 -8.80 -15.81
CA ALA A 160 5.40 -8.50 -17.21
C ALA A 160 6.56 -8.74 -18.16
N HIS A 161 7.80 -8.52 -17.68
CA HIS A 161 9.00 -8.61 -18.52
C HIS A 161 9.71 -9.95 -18.40
N SER A 162 9.00 -11.00 -17.97
CA SER A 162 9.59 -12.33 -17.76
C SER A 162 10.17 -12.94 -19.03
N ILE A 163 9.63 -12.60 -20.21
CA ILE A 163 10.17 -13.09 -21.48
C ILE A 163 11.57 -12.52 -21.78
N LEU A 164 11.93 -11.39 -21.15
CA LEU A 164 13.29 -10.81 -21.24
C LEU A 164 14.19 -11.27 -20.10
N TYR A 165 13.66 -11.23 -18.88
CA TYR A 165 14.51 -11.31 -17.67
C TYR A 165 14.35 -12.62 -16.91
N GLY A 166 13.44 -13.51 -17.33
CA GLY A 166 13.23 -14.79 -16.66
C GLY A 166 12.58 -14.67 -15.30
N MET A 167 12.91 -15.60 -14.42
CA MET A 167 12.34 -15.75 -13.08
C MET A 167 13.37 -15.32 -12.02
N ALA A 168 12.93 -15.06 -10.79
CA ALA A 168 13.84 -14.66 -9.71
C ALA A 168 14.96 -15.66 -9.45
N GLY A 169 14.65 -16.96 -9.54
CA GLY A 169 15.64 -18.02 -9.35
C GLY A 169 16.78 -18.00 -10.37
N ASP A 170 16.53 -17.54 -11.59
CA ASP A 170 17.55 -17.43 -12.63
C ASP A 170 18.68 -16.48 -12.24
N HIS A 171 18.39 -15.52 -11.38
CA HIS A 171 19.32 -14.46 -10.95
C HIS A 171 20.08 -14.80 -9.66
N VAL A 172 19.77 -15.91 -8.98
CA VAL A 172 20.42 -16.27 -7.72
C VAL A 172 21.82 -16.83 -7.99
N ILE A 173 22.84 -16.19 -7.41
CA ILE A 173 24.24 -16.61 -7.48
C ILE A 173 24.63 -17.39 -6.21
N SER A 174 24.33 -16.83 -5.04
CA SER A 174 24.58 -17.48 -3.75
C SER A 174 23.64 -16.95 -2.69
N SER A 175 23.54 -17.66 -1.58
CA SER A 175 22.78 -17.22 -0.42
C SER A 175 23.37 -17.84 0.85
N SER A 176 23.56 -17.01 1.87
CA SER A 176 23.82 -17.50 3.23
C SER A 176 22.47 -17.91 3.81
N VAL A 177 22.39 -19.10 4.36
CA VAL A 177 21.14 -19.67 4.87
C VAL A 177 21.31 -20.23 6.28
N VAL A 178 20.20 -20.27 7.02
CA VAL A 178 20.04 -21.01 8.26
C VAL A 178 19.16 -22.23 7.93
N LEU A 179 19.67 -23.43 8.22
CA LEU A 179 18.99 -24.70 7.98
C LEU A 179 18.04 -25.02 9.16
N ALA A 180 17.26 -26.08 9.00
CA ALA A 180 16.17 -26.41 9.95
C ALA A 180 16.63 -26.74 11.37
N ASP A 181 17.91 -27.03 11.59
CA ASP A 181 18.49 -27.27 12.92
C ASP A 181 19.18 -26.02 13.51
N GLY A 182 19.16 -24.89 12.80
CA GLY A 182 19.86 -23.67 13.18
C GLY A 182 21.30 -23.57 12.69
N SER A 183 21.83 -24.61 12.03
CA SER A 183 23.19 -24.55 11.44
C SER A 183 23.18 -23.61 10.22
N SER A 184 24.30 -22.90 10.00
CA SER A 184 24.45 -21.94 8.92
C SER A 184 25.35 -22.45 7.82
N LEU A 185 25.06 -22.05 6.58
CA LEU A 185 25.80 -22.52 5.41
C LEU A 185 25.63 -21.51 4.27
N GLU A 186 26.67 -21.29 3.49
CA GLU A 186 26.53 -20.59 2.21
C GLU A 186 26.17 -21.60 1.11
N LEU A 187 25.03 -21.43 0.50
CA LEU A 187 24.64 -22.18 -0.70
C LEU A 187 25.23 -21.44 -1.91
N SER A 188 26.10 -22.13 -2.65
CA SER A 188 26.70 -21.63 -3.90
C SER A 188 27.26 -22.83 -4.66
N GLY A 189 27.45 -22.66 -5.97
CA GLY A 189 28.09 -23.69 -6.81
C GLY A 189 29.50 -24.03 -6.33
N GLU A 190 30.24 -23.02 -5.86
CA GLU A 190 31.60 -23.20 -5.36
C GLU A 190 31.61 -24.03 -4.07
N ASN A 191 30.78 -23.70 -3.08
CA ASN A 191 30.70 -24.45 -1.83
C ASN A 191 30.19 -25.88 -2.08
N TYR A 192 29.26 -26.05 -3.02
CA TYR A 192 28.79 -27.40 -3.40
C TYR A 192 29.93 -28.24 -3.92
N LYS A 193 30.78 -27.70 -4.81
CA LYS A 193 31.96 -28.43 -5.36
C LYS A 193 32.94 -28.82 -4.26
N ARG A 194 33.15 -27.95 -3.26
CA ARG A 194 34.06 -28.18 -2.13
C ARG A 194 33.46 -29.06 -1.03
N ARG A 195 32.18 -29.39 -1.10
CA ARG A 195 31.42 -30.08 -0.05
C ARG A 195 31.55 -29.40 1.31
N GLY A 196 31.50 -28.04 1.30
CA GLY A 196 31.61 -27.24 2.51
C GLY A 196 30.42 -27.42 3.43
N GLY A 197 30.67 -27.55 4.72
CA GLY A 197 29.65 -27.68 5.77
C GLY A 197 30.34 -28.15 7.05
N VAL A 198 30.03 -27.53 8.16
CA VAL A 198 30.85 -27.70 9.37
C VAL A 198 30.12 -28.40 10.54
N SER A 199 28.80 -28.45 10.54
CA SER A 199 28.05 -29.07 11.65
C SER A 199 26.56 -29.25 11.30
N GLY A 200 25.93 -30.16 12.02
CA GLY A 200 24.49 -30.37 11.90
C GLY A 200 24.05 -30.85 10.53
N ILE A 201 22.91 -30.35 10.07
CA ILE A 201 22.41 -30.69 8.71
C ILE A 201 23.43 -30.23 7.65
N ALA A 202 24.08 -29.07 7.85
CA ALA A 202 25.05 -28.52 6.91
C ALA A 202 26.19 -29.49 6.58
N GLU A 203 26.62 -30.32 7.56
CA GLU A 203 27.73 -31.23 7.39
C GLU A 203 27.55 -32.25 6.25
N SER A 204 26.34 -32.76 6.06
CA SER A 204 26.05 -33.82 5.06
C SER A 204 25.17 -33.33 3.90
N LEU A 205 24.76 -32.08 3.89
CA LEU A 205 23.76 -31.56 2.95
C LEU A 205 24.19 -31.81 1.49
N PHE A 206 25.40 -31.40 1.14
CA PHE A 206 25.86 -31.46 -0.27
C PHE A 206 26.07 -32.89 -0.73
N GLU A 207 26.48 -33.80 0.13
CA GLU A 207 26.63 -35.24 -0.21
C GLU A 207 25.25 -35.86 -0.49
N LYS A 208 24.24 -35.53 0.36
CA LYS A 208 22.88 -36.03 0.16
C LYS A 208 22.25 -35.46 -1.11
N LEU A 209 22.51 -34.17 -1.41
CA LEU A 209 22.04 -33.55 -2.66
C LEU A 209 22.67 -34.21 -3.87
N ALA A 210 23.99 -34.48 -3.83
CA ALA A 210 24.70 -35.13 -4.94
C ALA A 210 24.10 -36.52 -5.19
N ALA A 211 23.82 -37.29 -4.14
CA ALA A 211 23.19 -38.61 -4.24
C ALA A 211 21.78 -38.51 -4.85
N LEU A 212 20.97 -37.55 -4.42
CA LEU A 212 19.62 -37.35 -4.95
C LEU A 212 19.64 -36.95 -6.43
N ILE A 213 20.54 -36.05 -6.81
CA ILE A 213 20.70 -35.62 -8.20
C ILE A 213 21.09 -36.81 -9.08
N LYS A 214 22.07 -37.64 -8.63
CA LYS A 214 22.51 -38.84 -9.36
C LYS A 214 21.37 -39.84 -9.51
N GLU A 215 20.59 -40.08 -8.48
CA GLU A 215 19.46 -41.01 -8.48
C GLU A 215 18.33 -40.53 -9.38
N SER A 216 18.02 -39.23 -9.40
CA SER A 216 16.79 -38.70 -10.01
C SER A 216 17.00 -37.90 -11.31
N GLY A 217 18.24 -37.64 -11.70
CA GLY A 217 18.54 -36.77 -12.85
C GLY A 217 17.84 -37.17 -14.17
N GLU A 218 17.83 -38.47 -14.53
CA GLU A 218 17.15 -38.91 -15.73
C GLU A 218 15.64 -38.77 -15.65
N LEU A 219 15.07 -39.05 -14.49
CA LEU A 219 13.63 -38.84 -14.24
C LEU A 219 13.25 -37.34 -14.40
N VAL A 220 14.05 -36.46 -13.82
CA VAL A 220 13.81 -34.99 -13.94
C VAL A 220 13.91 -34.58 -15.41
N LYS A 221 14.91 -35.10 -16.13
CA LYS A 221 15.12 -34.79 -17.54
C LYS A 221 13.93 -35.20 -18.41
N THR A 222 13.33 -36.37 -18.14
CA THR A 222 12.21 -36.89 -18.96
C THR A 222 10.85 -36.33 -18.53
N ASP A 223 10.58 -36.26 -17.25
CA ASP A 223 9.23 -36.09 -16.72
C ASP A 223 8.92 -34.68 -16.18
N PHE A 224 9.96 -33.89 -15.82
CA PHE A 224 9.74 -32.56 -15.24
C PHE A 224 9.14 -31.61 -16.29
N PRO A 225 8.12 -30.77 -15.93
CA PRO A 225 7.49 -29.87 -16.90
C PRO A 225 8.49 -29.00 -17.66
N LYS A 226 8.33 -28.95 -18.99
CA LYS A 226 9.27 -28.21 -19.86
C LYS A 226 8.94 -26.70 -19.93
N HIS A 227 7.73 -26.31 -19.56
CA HIS A 227 7.33 -24.89 -19.56
C HIS A 227 8.20 -24.10 -18.56
N TRP A 228 8.84 -23.05 -19.07
CA TRP A 228 9.88 -22.33 -18.31
C TRP A 228 9.30 -21.42 -17.21
N ARG A 229 8.10 -20.83 -17.43
CA ARG A 229 7.48 -19.92 -16.44
C ARG A 229 6.71 -20.77 -15.42
N ARG A 230 7.38 -21.07 -14.32
CA ARG A 230 6.77 -21.94 -13.32
C ARG A 230 7.26 -21.62 -11.91
N ALA A 231 6.33 -21.72 -10.96
CA ALA A 231 6.56 -21.59 -9.53
C ALA A 231 5.92 -22.75 -8.74
N SER A 232 5.34 -23.74 -9.42
CA SER A 232 4.80 -24.95 -8.77
C SER A 232 5.92 -25.94 -8.44
N GLY A 233 5.86 -26.53 -7.25
CA GLY A 233 6.82 -27.55 -6.81
C GLY A 233 8.21 -26.98 -6.60
N TYR A 234 9.14 -27.84 -6.20
CA TYR A 234 10.56 -27.44 -6.14
C TYR A 234 11.15 -27.34 -7.56
N SER A 235 12.12 -26.47 -7.74
CA SER A 235 12.76 -26.20 -9.03
C SER A 235 13.80 -27.27 -9.37
N LEU A 236 13.33 -28.53 -9.55
CA LEU A 236 14.20 -29.69 -9.87
C LEU A 236 14.93 -29.53 -11.21
N ASN A 237 14.44 -28.64 -12.09
CA ASN A 237 15.13 -28.35 -13.37
C ASN A 237 16.60 -27.98 -13.15
N TYR A 238 16.94 -27.36 -12.03
CA TYR A 238 18.33 -26.99 -11.73
C TYR A 238 19.24 -28.19 -11.49
N PHE A 239 18.68 -29.39 -11.24
CA PHE A 239 19.48 -30.63 -11.18
C PHE A 239 20.17 -30.93 -12.50
N LEU A 240 19.64 -30.40 -13.61
CA LEU A 240 20.14 -30.61 -14.94
C LEU A 240 21.21 -29.61 -15.38
N ASP A 241 21.49 -28.60 -14.55
CA ASP A 241 22.51 -27.59 -14.87
C ASP A 241 23.91 -28.24 -14.84
N GLY A 242 24.71 -28.01 -15.85
CA GLY A 242 26.05 -28.52 -15.93
C GLY A 242 26.95 -28.11 -14.76
N GLU A 243 26.71 -26.92 -14.20
CA GLU A 243 27.34 -26.44 -12.96
C GLU A 243 26.24 -26.24 -11.94
N PHE A 244 25.88 -27.30 -11.25
CA PHE A 244 24.79 -27.26 -10.28
C PHE A 244 25.05 -26.25 -9.15
N ASN A 245 24.06 -25.40 -8.88
CA ASN A 245 24.12 -24.39 -7.83
C ASN A 245 22.94 -24.56 -6.86
N PRO A 246 23.20 -25.10 -5.65
CA PRO A 246 22.09 -25.36 -4.69
C PRO A 246 21.36 -24.10 -4.23
N ALA A 247 21.93 -22.89 -4.36
CA ALA A 247 21.23 -21.66 -4.02
C ALA A 247 19.97 -21.46 -4.87
N LYS A 248 19.98 -21.96 -6.12
CA LYS A 248 18.82 -21.84 -7.01
C LYS A 248 17.63 -22.69 -6.55
N LEU A 249 17.85 -23.71 -5.70
CA LEU A 249 16.76 -24.50 -5.10
C LEU A 249 15.90 -23.69 -4.12
N LEU A 250 16.41 -22.53 -3.67
CA LEU A 250 15.62 -21.62 -2.83
C LEU A 250 14.45 -21.01 -3.62
N ALA A 251 14.58 -20.94 -4.96
CA ALA A 251 13.48 -20.51 -5.84
C ALA A 251 12.36 -21.54 -5.82
N SER A 252 11.13 -21.10 -5.63
CA SER A 252 9.93 -21.94 -5.46
C SER A 252 9.95 -22.78 -4.17
N SER A 253 10.88 -22.52 -3.24
CA SER A 253 10.92 -23.28 -1.97
C SER A 253 9.90 -22.79 -0.95
N GLU A 254 9.41 -21.57 -1.08
CA GLU A 254 8.42 -20.98 -0.17
C GLU A 254 8.86 -21.02 1.30
N GLY A 255 10.17 -20.92 1.54
CA GLY A 255 10.70 -20.97 2.90
C GLY A 255 10.64 -22.34 3.55
N THR A 256 10.45 -23.43 2.76
CA THR A 256 10.35 -24.79 3.29
C THR A 256 11.71 -25.49 3.38
N LEU A 257 12.74 -24.99 2.67
CA LEU A 257 14.06 -25.63 2.66
C LEU A 257 15.05 -24.98 3.64
N ALA A 258 15.08 -23.62 3.66
CA ALA A 258 16.03 -22.89 4.50
C ALA A 258 15.54 -21.46 4.72
N VAL A 259 16.13 -20.76 5.65
CA VAL A 259 15.89 -19.33 5.90
C VAL A 259 17.10 -18.56 5.35
N SER A 260 16.91 -17.78 4.29
CA SER A 260 17.98 -16.96 3.73
C SER A 260 18.26 -15.73 4.59
N THR A 261 19.54 -15.45 4.85
CA THR A 261 19.98 -14.25 5.58
C THR A 261 20.55 -13.18 4.64
N ASP A 262 20.98 -13.60 3.44
CA ASP A 262 21.33 -12.68 2.35
C ASP A 262 21.18 -13.40 1.00
N PHE A 263 21.30 -12.64 -0.08
CA PHE A 263 21.39 -13.16 -1.46
C PHE A 263 22.46 -12.37 -2.21
N GLU A 264 23.25 -13.09 -3.01
CA GLU A 264 23.99 -12.49 -4.11
C GLU A 264 23.17 -12.74 -5.39
N LEU A 265 22.85 -11.65 -6.11
CA LEU A 265 21.96 -11.69 -7.28
C LEU A 265 22.67 -11.10 -8.52
N SER A 266 22.42 -11.67 -9.69
CA SER A 266 22.84 -11.07 -10.95
C SER A 266 21.87 -9.94 -11.33
N LEU A 267 22.42 -8.93 -11.99
CA LEU A 267 21.69 -7.73 -12.40
C LEU A 267 21.66 -7.61 -13.92
N VAL A 268 20.69 -6.83 -14.42
CA VAL A 268 20.57 -6.50 -15.84
C VAL A 268 20.71 -4.99 -16.02
N GLU A 269 21.05 -4.57 -17.24
CA GLU A 269 21.10 -3.15 -17.58
C GLU A 269 19.67 -2.60 -17.62
N LYS A 270 19.49 -1.41 -17.09
CA LYS A 270 18.20 -0.72 -17.10
C LYS A 270 17.95 -0.16 -18.52
N PRO A 271 16.83 -0.50 -19.16
CA PRO A 271 16.55 0.02 -20.49
C PRO A 271 16.41 1.55 -20.47
N LEU A 272 16.90 2.21 -21.52
CA LEU A 272 16.89 3.68 -21.60
C LEU A 272 15.59 4.24 -22.15
N SER A 273 14.85 3.44 -22.93
CA SER A 273 13.61 3.87 -23.56
C SER A 273 12.56 2.78 -23.58
N SER A 274 11.30 3.18 -23.63
CA SER A 274 10.17 2.27 -23.86
C SER A 274 9.07 2.97 -24.63
N ALA A 275 8.26 2.17 -25.33
CA ALA A 275 7.05 2.65 -26.00
C ALA A 275 5.99 1.56 -25.93
N LEU A 276 4.74 1.94 -25.81
CA LEU A 276 3.63 0.99 -25.76
C LEU A 276 2.80 1.05 -27.04
N CYS A 277 2.22 -0.09 -27.40
CA CYS A 277 1.12 -0.19 -28.36
C CYS A 277 -0.08 -0.78 -27.62
N VAL A 278 -1.21 -0.10 -27.67
CA VAL A 278 -2.46 -0.56 -27.04
C VAL A 278 -3.39 -1.06 -28.13
N ILE A 279 -3.91 -2.27 -27.96
CA ILE A 279 -4.74 -2.95 -28.94
C ILE A 279 -6.07 -3.34 -28.29
N PRO A 280 -7.19 -2.69 -28.63
CA PRO A 280 -8.50 -3.08 -28.10
C PRO A 280 -9.08 -4.28 -28.85
N PHE A 281 -9.79 -5.16 -28.14
CA PHE A 281 -10.46 -6.33 -28.67
C PHE A 281 -11.89 -6.41 -28.11
N ARG A 282 -12.76 -7.10 -28.84
CA ARG A 282 -14.15 -7.34 -28.41
C ARG A 282 -14.23 -8.42 -27.34
N GLU A 283 -13.38 -9.44 -27.44
CA GLU A 283 -13.40 -10.61 -26.58
C GLU A 283 -11.98 -11.09 -26.25
N ILE A 284 -11.83 -11.69 -25.08
CA ILE A 284 -10.53 -12.22 -24.61
C ILE A 284 -9.98 -13.31 -25.54
N PRO A 285 -10.79 -14.30 -26.01
CA PRO A 285 -10.24 -15.32 -26.92
C PRO A 285 -9.63 -14.74 -28.21
N GLU A 286 -10.23 -13.68 -28.75
CA GLU A 286 -9.73 -12.97 -29.95
C GLU A 286 -8.35 -12.36 -29.65
N ALA A 287 -8.22 -11.72 -28.49
CA ALA A 287 -6.93 -11.16 -28.05
C ALA A 287 -5.88 -12.27 -27.91
N MET A 288 -6.23 -13.40 -27.32
CA MET A 288 -5.30 -14.53 -27.14
C MET A 288 -4.83 -15.14 -28.48
N ASP A 289 -5.71 -15.19 -29.48
CA ASP A 289 -5.36 -15.65 -30.83
C ASP A 289 -4.26 -14.76 -31.45
N SER A 290 -4.24 -13.48 -31.14
CA SER A 290 -3.26 -12.54 -31.73
C SER A 290 -1.89 -12.60 -31.04
N VAL A 291 -1.76 -13.23 -29.88
CA VAL A 291 -0.52 -13.21 -29.09
C VAL A 291 0.69 -13.75 -29.86
N SER A 292 0.54 -14.88 -30.57
CA SER A 292 1.65 -15.48 -31.32
C SER A 292 2.15 -14.56 -32.44
N GLU A 293 1.24 -13.88 -33.13
CA GLU A 293 1.61 -12.89 -34.16
C GLU A 293 2.36 -11.71 -33.52
N ILE A 294 1.83 -11.17 -32.42
CA ILE A 294 2.45 -10.04 -31.73
C ILE A 294 3.85 -10.41 -31.21
N LEU A 295 4.03 -11.64 -30.69
CA LEU A 295 5.34 -12.13 -30.24
C LEU A 295 6.38 -12.14 -31.39
N SER A 296 5.97 -12.31 -32.66
CA SER A 296 6.88 -12.28 -33.78
C SER A 296 7.50 -10.89 -34.03
N HIS A 297 6.94 -9.83 -33.41
CA HIS A 297 7.51 -8.47 -33.43
C HIS A 297 8.54 -8.25 -32.33
N ASP A 298 8.87 -9.29 -31.55
CA ASP A 298 9.87 -9.28 -30.48
C ASP A 298 9.60 -8.22 -29.40
N PRO A 299 8.38 -8.20 -28.81
CA PRO A 299 8.07 -7.24 -27.76
C PRO A 299 8.76 -7.57 -26.44
N SER A 300 8.81 -6.58 -25.54
CA SER A 300 9.33 -6.75 -24.17
C SER A 300 8.29 -7.31 -23.23
N ALA A 301 7.01 -7.06 -23.52
CA ALA A 301 5.87 -7.57 -22.72
C ALA A 301 4.58 -7.51 -23.57
N ILE A 302 3.65 -8.44 -23.29
CA ILE A 302 2.26 -8.38 -23.79
C ILE A 302 1.36 -8.62 -22.57
N GLU A 303 0.60 -7.61 -22.17
CA GLU A 303 -0.24 -7.65 -20.98
C GLU A 303 -1.72 -7.54 -21.33
N LEU A 304 -2.54 -8.41 -20.75
CA LEU A 304 -3.99 -8.39 -20.89
C LEU A 304 -4.62 -7.56 -19.76
N ILE A 305 -5.57 -6.70 -20.11
CA ILE A 305 -6.45 -5.99 -19.16
C ILE A 305 -7.88 -6.16 -19.68
N ASP A 306 -8.77 -6.79 -18.90
CA ASP A 306 -10.13 -7.06 -19.35
C ASP A 306 -11.09 -5.88 -19.12
N GLY A 307 -12.24 -5.95 -19.76
CA GLY A 307 -13.29 -4.92 -19.67
C GLY A 307 -13.85 -4.75 -18.26
N THR A 308 -13.84 -5.80 -17.44
CA THR A 308 -14.29 -5.73 -16.04
C THR A 308 -13.37 -4.79 -15.25
N LEU A 309 -12.07 -4.98 -15.39
CA LEU A 309 -11.08 -4.13 -14.72
C LEU A 309 -11.18 -2.67 -15.22
N ILE A 310 -11.31 -2.47 -16.54
CA ILE A 310 -11.47 -1.14 -17.14
C ILE A 310 -12.71 -0.44 -16.57
N GLY A 311 -13.84 -1.16 -16.51
CA GLY A 311 -15.10 -0.62 -15.98
C GLY A 311 -15.01 -0.20 -14.50
N LEU A 312 -14.39 -1.04 -13.67
CA LEU A 312 -14.19 -0.74 -12.25
C LEU A 312 -13.26 0.47 -12.06
N ALA A 313 -12.16 0.54 -12.83
CA ALA A 313 -11.18 1.62 -12.74
C ALA A 313 -11.79 2.98 -13.13
N ARG A 314 -12.69 3.01 -14.13
CA ARG A 314 -13.41 4.23 -14.54
C ARG A 314 -14.24 4.84 -13.41
N ARG A 315 -14.81 4.01 -12.54
CA ARG A 315 -15.64 4.45 -11.42
C ARG A 315 -14.82 4.87 -10.20
N LYS A 316 -13.50 4.64 -10.22
CA LYS A 316 -12.64 4.89 -9.06
C LYS A 316 -11.86 6.20 -9.23
N LYS A 317 -12.10 7.17 -8.34
CA LYS A 317 -11.52 8.53 -8.39
C LYS A 317 -10.00 8.55 -8.61
N GLY A 318 -9.27 7.64 -7.99
CA GLY A 318 -7.81 7.57 -8.12
C GLY A 318 -7.30 7.05 -9.46
N PHE A 319 -8.17 6.41 -10.27
CA PHE A 319 -7.76 5.74 -11.51
C PHE A 319 -8.53 6.18 -12.75
N SER A 320 -9.64 6.88 -12.61
CA SER A 320 -10.49 7.28 -13.75
C SER A 320 -9.73 8.06 -14.81
N HIS A 321 -8.83 8.95 -14.41
CA HIS A 321 -8.02 9.75 -15.34
C HIS A 321 -6.92 8.92 -16.03
N SER A 322 -6.55 7.76 -15.48
CA SER A 322 -5.56 6.87 -16.11
C SER A 322 -6.12 6.15 -17.35
N LEU A 323 -7.42 6.25 -17.60
CA LEU A 323 -8.12 5.58 -18.69
C LEU A 323 -8.52 6.53 -19.84
N SER A 324 -8.05 7.77 -19.80
CA SER A 324 -8.36 8.77 -20.84
C SER A 324 -7.90 8.36 -22.25
N PHE A 325 -6.99 7.40 -22.35
CA PHE A 325 -6.47 6.86 -23.60
C PHE A 325 -7.39 5.81 -24.25
N ILE A 326 -8.39 5.29 -23.53
CA ILE A 326 -9.29 4.22 -24.03
C ILE A 326 -10.63 4.83 -24.45
N ASP A 327 -10.91 4.82 -25.73
CA ASP A 327 -12.22 5.19 -26.27
C ASP A 327 -13.19 4.01 -26.18
N GLY A 328 -14.44 4.29 -25.85
CA GLY A 328 -15.51 3.28 -25.79
C GLY A 328 -15.33 2.27 -24.66
N THR A 329 -15.91 1.10 -24.82
CA THR A 329 -15.91 0.02 -23.83
C THR A 329 -15.45 -1.29 -24.48
N PRO A 330 -14.13 -1.44 -24.72
CA PRO A 330 -13.64 -2.71 -25.27
C PRO A 330 -13.87 -3.85 -24.30
N GLY A 331 -14.01 -5.08 -24.83
CA GLY A 331 -14.07 -6.27 -23.99
C GLY A 331 -12.76 -6.56 -23.26
N CYS A 332 -11.66 -6.18 -23.89
CA CYS A 332 -10.32 -6.20 -23.27
C CYS A 332 -9.34 -5.38 -24.12
N ILE A 333 -8.16 -5.12 -23.55
CA ILE A 333 -7.03 -4.55 -24.30
C ILE A 333 -5.80 -5.41 -24.07
N LEU A 334 -4.94 -5.45 -25.10
CA LEU A 334 -3.54 -5.88 -24.94
C LEU A 334 -2.66 -4.63 -24.90
N VAL A 335 -1.77 -4.59 -23.93
CA VAL A 335 -0.72 -3.58 -23.81
C VAL A 335 0.59 -4.26 -24.20
N VAL A 336 1.15 -3.84 -25.33
CA VAL A 336 2.40 -4.40 -25.86
C VAL A 336 3.51 -3.38 -25.65
N GLU A 337 4.59 -3.78 -25.00
CA GLU A 337 5.73 -2.90 -24.73
C GLU A 337 6.93 -3.29 -25.58
N PHE A 338 7.64 -2.26 -26.01
CA PHE A 338 8.97 -2.39 -26.63
C PHE A 338 9.95 -1.58 -25.80
N GLN A 339 11.04 -2.20 -25.36
CA GLN A 339 12.14 -1.55 -24.65
C GLN A 339 13.37 -1.50 -25.56
N GLY A 340 14.26 -0.56 -25.29
CA GLY A 340 15.52 -0.42 -26.04
C GLY A 340 16.36 0.72 -25.54
N ASP A 341 17.50 0.93 -26.22
CA ASP A 341 18.44 2.00 -25.88
C ASP A 341 18.24 3.27 -26.71
N ASP A 342 17.50 3.18 -27.83
CA ASP A 342 17.22 4.27 -28.76
C ASP A 342 15.71 4.59 -28.74
N GLU A 343 15.39 5.77 -28.25
CA GLU A 343 14.00 6.25 -28.11
C GLU A 343 13.25 6.29 -29.44
N ARG A 344 13.92 6.71 -30.53
CA ARG A 344 13.32 6.80 -31.86
C ARG A 344 12.97 5.40 -32.39
N GLN A 345 13.89 4.48 -32.27
CA GLN A 345 13.71 3.09 -32.70
C GLN A 345 12.58 2.43 -31.91
N THR A 346 12.57 2.62 -30.65
CA THR A 346 11.54 2.10 -29.76
C THR A 346 10.12 2.62 -30.11
N UNK A 347 9.97 3.69 -30.31
CA UNK A 347 8.84 4.29 -30.72
C UNK A 347 8.40 3.83 -31.99
N GLU A 348 9.31 3.66 -32.89
CA GLU A 348 8.97 3.21 -34.25
C GLU A 348 8.41 1.78 -34.27
N ARG A 349 8.98 0.90 -33.44
CA ARG A 349 8.49 -0.47 -33.30
C ARG A 349 7.02 -0.50 -32.84
N ALA A 350 6.66 0.33 -31.84
CA ALA A 350 5.28 0.43 -31.35
C ALA A 350 4.34 0.97 -32.47
N LYS A 351 4.77 1.97 -33.22
CA LYS A 351 3.99 2.54 -34.34
C LYS A 351 3.78 1.51 -35.47
N ASN A 352 4.79 0.72 -35.77
CA ASN A 352 4.69 -0.31 -36.83
C ASN A 352 3.69 -1.40 -36.45
N LEU A 353 3.73 -1.84 -35.21
CA LEU A 353 2.72 -2.78 -34.71
C LEU A 353 1.30 -2.15 -34.77
N ALA A 354 1.17 -0.90 -34.35
CA ALA A 354 -0.12 -0.22 -34.37
C ALA A 354 -0.70 -0.10 -35.78
N LYS A 355 0.14 0.07 -36.80
CA LYS A 355 -0.31 0.14 -38.20
C LYS A 355 -0.76 -1.21 -38.76
N SER A 356 -0.29 -2.30 -38.19
CA SER A 356 -0.60 -3.65 -38.69
C SER A 356 -1.90 -4.23 -38.11
N LEU A 357 -2.49 -3.57 -37.10
CA LEU A 357 -3.65 -4.11 -36.37
C LEU A 357 -4.77 -3.06 -36.27
N ASP A 358 -6.00 -3.49 -36.44
CA ASP A 358 -7.18 -2.62 -36.40
C ASP A 358 -7.33 -1.96 -35.03
N SER A 359 -7.59 -0.64 -35.05
CA SER A 359 -7.86 0.17 -33.84
C SER A 359 -6.69 0.26 -32.85
N ALA A 360 -5.53 -0.29 -33.18
CA ALA A 360 -4.34 -0.22 -32.35
C ALA A 360 -3.71 1.20 -32.41
N PHE A 361 -3.08 1.62 -31.31
CA PHE A 361 -2.41 2.93 -31.26
C PHE A 361 -1.16 2.89 -30.39
N ALA A 362 -0.16 3.68 -30.76
CA ALA A 362 1.11 3.76 -30.05
C ALA A 362 1.05 4.85 -28.96
N VAL A 363 1.70 4.58 -27.82
CA VAL A 363 1.81 5.50 -26.67
C VAL A 363 3.30 5.71 -26.39
N PRO A 364 3.93 6.72 -27.00
CA PRO A 364 5.36 6.98 -26.77
C PRO A 364 5.66 7.78 -25.51
N GLY A 365 4.70 8.56 -24.99
CA GLY A 365 4.91 9.47 -23.86
C GLY A 365 5.07 8.74 -22.53
N ARG A 366 6.11 9.07 -21.78
CA ARG A 366 6.42 8.39 -20.50
C ARG A 366 5.32 8.53 -19.45
N GLU A 367 4.69 9.71 -19.37
CA GLU A 367 3.60 9.93 -18.39
C GLU A 367 2.37 9.07 -18.69
N GLU A 368 2.01 8.96 -19.97
CA GLU A 368 0.89 8.13 -20.42
C GLU A 368 1.18 6.66 -20.21
N GLN A 369 2.41 6.22 -20.51
CA GLN A 369 2.86 4.85 -20.24
C GLN A 369 2.76 4.52 -18.74
N LYS A 370 3.22 5.45 -17.89
CA LYS A 370 3.14 5.27 -16.43
C LYS A 370 1.69 5.05 -15.98
N LYS A 371 0.74 5.84 -16.50
CA LYS A 371 -0.69 5.68 -16.15
C LYS A 371 -1.21 4.28 -16.51
N ILE A 372 -0.81 3.76 -17.67
CA ILE A 372 -1.21 2.41 -18.13
C ILE A 372 -0.62 1.34 -17.20
N TRP A 373 0.68 1.46 -16.89
CA TRP A 373 1.34 0.51 -15.98
C TRP A 373 0.80 0.59 -14.55
N ASP A 374 0.51 1.79 -14.05
CA ASP A 374 -0.08 1.97 -12.71
C ASP A 374 -1.46 1.29 -12.62
N LEU A 375 -2.27 1.44 -13.67
CA LEU A 375 -3.57 0.74 -13.78
C LEU A 375 -3.36 -0.79 -13.74
N ARG A 376 -2.43 -1.28 -14.56
CA ARG A 376 -2.15 -2.73 -14.65
C ARG A 376 -1.68 -3.29 -13.30
N LYS A 377 -0.77 -2.59 -12.62
CA LYS A 377 -0.25 -3.01 -11.30
C LYS A 377 -1.34 -2.98 -10.22
N ALA A 378 -2.23 -2.00 -10.28
CA ALA A 378 -3.33 -1.88 -9.32
C ALA A 378 -4.47 -2.87 -9.57
N GLY A 379 -4.44 -3.62 -10.67
CA GLY A 379 -5.53 -4.46 -11.15
C GLY A 379 -6.20 -5.34 -10.09
N LEU A 380 -5.42 -6.10 -9.32
CA LEU A 380 -5.99 -6.95 -8.28
C LEU A 380 -6.75 -6.13 -7.22
N GLY A 381 -6.15 -5.04 -6.75
CA GLY A 381 -6.80 -4.19 -5.76
C GLY A 381 -8.09 -3.56 -6.28
N ILE A 382 -8.09 -3.13 -7.55
CA ILE A 382 -9.27 -2.56 -8.20
C ILE A 382 -10.38 -3.62 -8.29
N LEU A 383 -10.04 -4.85 -8.70
CA LEU A 383 -11.01 -5.96 -8.75
C LEU A 383 -11.59 -6.27 -7.37
N MET A 384 -10.76 -6.20 -6.33
CA MET A 384 -11.18 -6.44 -4.94
C MET A 384 -12.01 -5.28 -4.37
N SER A 385 -12.03 -4.12 -5.03
CA SER A 385 -12.76 -2.94 -4.54
C SER A 385 -14.27 -3.04 -4.74
N ASP A 386 -14.74 -3.98 -5.56
CA ASP A 386 -16.18 -4.16 -5.75
C ASP A 386 -16.84 -4.61 -4.44
N ARG A 387 -17.96 -3.98 -4.12
CA ARG A 387 -18.66 -4.17 -2.85
C ARG A 387 -19.73 -5.26 -3.00
N GLY A 388 -19.36 -6.46 -2.92
CA GLY A 388 -20.29 -7.59 -3.00
C GLY A 388 -19.72 -8.75 -2.22
N ASN A 389 -20.52 -9.77 -2.06
CA ASN A 389 -20.12 -10.96 -1.34
C ASN A 389 -19.30 -11.90 -2.20
N GLN A 390 -19.52 -11.86 -3.51
CA GLN A 390 -18.69 -12.60 -4.47
C GLN A 390 -17.40 -11.83 -4.70
N LYS A 391 -16.27 -12.49 -4.47
CA LYS A 391 -14.94 -11.88 -4.60
C LYS A 391 -14.09 -12.66 -5.60
N PRO A 392 -13.14 -12.01 -6.28
CA PRO A 392 -12.18 -12.70 -7.14
C PRO A 392 -11.28 -13.62 -6.30
N VAL A 393 -11.42 -14.93 -6.48
CA VAL A 393 -10.71 -15.94 -5.68
C VAL A 393 -9.51 -16.48 -6.47
N PRO A 394 -8.30 -16.55 -5.86
CA PRO A 394 -7.09 -16.97 -6.55
C PRO A 394 -6.88 -18.49 -6.58
N CYS A 395 -7.91 -19.28 -6.92
CA CYS A 395 -7.81 -20.74 -6.92
C CYS A 395 -7.19 -21.30 -8.21
N ILE A 396 -7.46 -20.63 -9.36
CA ILE A 396 -6.93 -21.03 -10.67
C ILE A 396 -6.20 -19.88 -11.37
N GLU A 397 -5.89 -18.85 -10.61
CA GLU A 397 -5.52 -17.53 -11.15
C GLU A 397 -4.09 -17.45 -11.70
N ASP A 398 -3.27 -18.48 -11.50
CA ASP A 398 -1.83 -18.35 -11.80
C ASP A 398 -1.35 -19.42 -12.77
N VAL A 399 -2.26 -20.08 -13.44
CA VAL A 399 -1.92 -21.11 -14.42
C VAL A 399 -1.07 -20.50 -15.54
N SER A 400 -0.01 -21.19 -15.90
CA SER A 400 0.86 -20.82 -17.01
C SER A 400 0.99 -21.99 -17.98
N VAL A 401 0.78 -21.71 -19.27
CA VAL A 401 0.88 -22.70 -20.35
C VAL A 401 1.83 -22.16 -21.45
N PRO A 402 2.43 -23.02 -22.27
CA PRO A 402 3.18 -22.50 -23.42
C PRO A 402 2.32 -21.53 -24.25
N ALA A 403 2.93 -20.42 -24.69
CA ALA A 403 2.18 -19.31 -25.33
C ALA A 403 1.35 -19.79 -26.54
N GLU A 404 1.83 -20.78 -27.27
CA GLU A 404 1.15 -21.40 -28.43
C GLU A 404 -0.14 -22.16 -28.02
N ASN A 405 -0.27 -22.51 -26.74
CA ASN A 405 -1.45 -23.20 -26.20
C ASN A 405 -2.43 -22.23 -25.51
N LEU A 406 -2.03 -20.97 -25.31
CA LEU A 406 -2.76 -20.02 -24.47
C LEU A 406 -4.20 -19.80 -24.96
N ALA A 407 -4.41 -19.59 -26.25
CA ALA A 407 -5.74 -19.31 -26.81
C ALA A 407 -6.68 -20.50 -26.60
N ARG A 408 -6.21 -21.73 -26.84
CA ARG A 408 -7.01 -22.94 -26.63
C ARG A 408 -7.31 -23.16 -25.16
N TYR A 409 -6.31 -23.01 -24.30
CA TYR A 409 -6.49 -23.09 -22.84
C TYR A 409 -7.53 -22.08 -22.35
N THR A 410 -7.45 -20.84 -22.83
CA THR A 410 -8.37 -19.77 -22.42
C THR A 410 -9.81 -20.11 -22.79
N ARG A 411 -10.05 -20.63 -24.00
CA ARG A 411 -11.39 -21.07 -24.43
C ARG A 411 -11.93 -22.18 -23.54
N ASP A 412 -11.12 -23.19 -23.24
CA ASP A 412 -11.55 -24.32 -22.40
C ASP A 412 -11.85 -23.85 -20.96
N VAL A 413 -11.04 -22.91 -20.41
CA VAL A 413 -11.31 -22.35 -19.06
C VAL A 413 -12.61 -21.54 -19.06
N ILE A 414 -12.86 -20.74 -20.11
CA ILE A 414 -14.12 -19.99 -20.22
C ILE A 414 -15.30 -21.00 -20.25
N SER A 415 -15.22 -22.06 -21.04
CA SER A 415 -16.23 -23.11 -21.07
C SER A 415 -16.42 -23.77 -19.70
N LEU A 416 -15.32 -24.03 -18.99
CA LEU A 416 -15.37 -24.61 -17.65
C LEU A 416 -16.06 -23.66 -16.66
N LEU A 417 -15.76 -22.36 -16.72
CA LEU A 417 -16.42 -21.35 -15.88
C LEU A 417 -17.92 -21.31 -16.17
N ASP A 418 -18.30 -21.40 -17.45
CA ASP A 418 -19.73 -21.45 -17.86
C ASP A 418 -20.42 -22.68 -17.29
N GLU A 419 -19.78 -23.87 -17.27
CA GLU A 419 -20.33 -25.11 -16.65
C GLU A 419 -20.65 -24.87 -15.16
N PHE A 420 -19.80 -24.10 -14.45
CA PHE A 420 -20.04 -23.79 -13.04
C PHE A 420 -20.98 -22.59 -12.85
N GLY A 421 -21.39 -21.91 -13.93
CA GLY A 421 -22.19 -20.69 -13.85
C GLY A 421 -21.45 -19.52 -13.20
N LEU A 422 -20.13 -19.46 -13.36
CA LEU A 422 -19.26 -18.48 -12.71
C LEU A 422 -18.78 -17.42 -13.70
N LYS A 423 -18.77 -16.17 -13.25
CA LYS A 423 -18.06 -15.07 -13.91
C LYS A 423 -16.63 -15.03 -13.39
N ALA A 424 -15.72 -14.49 -14.19
CA ALA A 424 -14.34 -14.32 -13.78
C ALA A 424 -13.76 -13.02 -14.34
N ALA A 425 -12.76 -12.48 -13.65
CA ALA A 425 -11.93 -11.40 -14.15
C ALA A 425 -10.66 -11.97 -14.76
N PHE A 426 -10.15 -11.33 -15.81
CA PHE A 426 -8.97 -11.79 -16.57
C PHE A 426 -7.97 -10.65 -16.70
N TYR A 427 -6.73 -10.91 -16.36
CA TYR A 427 -5.62 -10.00 -16.62
C TYR A 427 -4.32 -10.82 -16.56
N GLY A 428 -3.22 -10.28 -17.04
CA GLY A 428 -1.95 -11.00 -16.86
C GLY A 428 -1.00 -10.93 -18.05
N HIS A 429 -0.07 -11.85 -18.02
CA HIS A 429 1.14 -11.88 -18.84
C HIS A 429 0.95 -12.78 -20.07
N ALA A 430 0.21 -12.27 -21.06
CA ALA A 430 -0.10 -13.05 -22.26
C ALA A 430 1.16 -13.49 -23.00
N SER A 431 2.20 -12.65 -23.00
CA SER A 431 3.48 -12.96 -23.65
C SER A 431 4.12 -14.26 -23.13
N ALA A 432 3.89 -14.60 -21.87
CA ALA A 432 4.48 -15.75 -21.20
C ALA A 432 3.48 -16.89 -20.95
N GLY A 433 2.28 -16.79 -21.51
CA GLY A 433 1.26 -17.81 -21.35
C GLY A 433 0.62 -17.86 -19.97
N CYS A 434 0.72 -16.79 -19.18
CA CYS A 434 0.22 -16.74 -17.80
C CYS A 434 -0.88 -15.70 -17.67
N LEU A 435 -2.13 -16.16 -17.55
CA LEU A 435 -3.28 -15.29 -17.31
C LEU A 435 -3.82 -15.48 -15.89
N HIS A 436 -4.05 -14.38 -15.22
CA HIS A 436 -4.67 -14.36 -13.89
C HIS A 436 -6.19 -14.41 -14.07
N ILE A 437 -6.75 -15.60 -13.97
CA ILE A 437 -8.19 -15.86 -14.14
C ILE A 437 -8.78 -16.04 -12.74
N ARG A 438 -9.60 -15.07 -12.32
CA ARG A 438 -10.14 -15.05 -10.96
C ARG A 438 -11.66 -15.22 -10.97
N PRO A 439 -12.15 -16.43 -10.72
CA PRO A 439 -13.59 -16.66 -10.61
C PRO A 439 -14.17 -15.89 -9.43
N LEU A 440 -15.40 -15.38 -9.58
CA LEU A 440 -16.13 -14.66 -8.55
C LEU A 440 -16.88 -15.66 -7.68
N LEU A 441 -16.42 -15.89 -6.47
CA LEU A 441 -16.97 -16.86 -5.53
C LEU A 441 -17.29 -16.22 -4.18
N ASP A 442 -18.33 -16.71 -3.51
CA ASP A 442 -18.62 -16.34 -2.12
C ASP A 442 -18.12 -17.46 -1.20
N LEU A 443 -16.93 -17.27 -0.63
CA LEU A 443 -16.31 -18.27 0.27
C LEU A 443 -16.92 -18.28 1.69
N ARG A 444 -17.96 -17.48 1.94
CA ARG A 444 -18.73 -17.56 3.19
C ARG A 444 -19.80 -18.66 3.10
N GLU A 445 -20.06 -19.15 1.89
CA GLU A 445 -21.07 -20.17 1.61
C GLU A 445 -20.40 -21.49 1.20
N GLN A 446 -20.95 -22.61 1.63
CA GLN A 446 -20.41 -23.95 1.35
C GLN A 446 -20.33 -24.21 -0.16
N LYS A 447 -21.30 -23.70 -0.94
CA LYS A 447 -21.27 -23.85 -2.39
C LYS A 447 -20.01 -23.21 -3.00
N GLY A 448 -19.69 -21.97 -2.57
CA GLY A 448 -18.50 -21.30 -3.09
C GLY A 448 -17.20 -22.04 -2.75
N ILE A 449 -17.11 -22.61 -1.55
CA ILE A 449 -15.96 -23.41 -1.13
C ILE A 449 -15.86 -24.70 -1.97
N SER A 450 -16.99 -25.39 -2.17
CA SER A 450 -17.03 -26.59 -2.99
C SER A 450 -16.68 -26.30 -4.45
N ASP A 451 -17.20 -25.20 -5.00
CA ASP A 451 -16.91 -24.77 -6.37
C ASP A 451 -15.41 -24.44 -6.53
N MET A 452 -14.81 -23.77 -5.53
CA MET A 452 -13.37 -23.46 -5.53
C MET A 452 -12.54 -24.74 -5.66
N ALA A 453 -12.83 -25.75 -4.85
CA ALA A 453 -12.10 -27.01 -4.86
C ALA A 453 -12.29 -27.76 -6.19
N ALA A 454 -13.55 -27.91 -6.64
CA ALA A 454 -13.88 -28.61 -7.87
C ALA A 454 -13.26 -27.91 -9.10
N LEU A 455 -13.33 -26.58 -9.14
CA LEU A 455 -12.77 -25.80 -10.24
C LEU A 455 -11.25 -25.98 -10.31
N SER A 456 -10.56 -26.00 -9.16
CA SER A 456 -9.10 -26.23 -9.11
C SER A 456 -8.72 -27.61 -9.68
N GLU A 457 -9.46 -28.67 -9.28
CA GLU A 457 -9.23 -30.03 -9.79
C GLU A 457 -9.46 -30.12 -11.30
N ARG A 458 -10.57 -29.54 -11.79
CA ARG A 458 -10.91 -29.57 -13.22
C ARG A 458 -9.90 -28.75 -14.04
N THR A 459 -9.41 -27.64 -13.48
CA THR A 459 -8.38 -26.80 -14.12
C THR A 459 -7.04 -27.56 -14.24
N LEU A 460 -6.69 -28.36 -13.22
CA LEU A 460 -5.48 -29.18 -13.30
C LEU A 460 -5.52 -30.15 -14.52
N GLU A 461 -6.70 -30.70 -14.83
CA GLU A 461 -6.84 -31.56 -16.02
C GLU A 461 -6.52 -30.78 -17.32
N LEU A 462 -6.97 -29.52 -17.41
CA LEU A 462 -6.66 -28.67 -18.56
C LEU A 462 -5.15 -28.31 -18.59
N VAL A 463 -4.58 -28.00 -17.43
CA VAL A 463 -3.15 -27.70 -17.31
C VAL A 463 -2.29 -28.84 -17.84
N LEU A 464 -2.63 -30.08 -17.45
CA LEU A 464 -1.91 -31.27 -17.94
C LEU A 464 -2.08 -31.45 -19.45
N ARG A 465 -3.29 -31.22 -19.97
CA ARG A 465 -3.59 -31.30 -21.41
C ARG A 465 -2.76 -30.30 -22.22
N TYR A 466 -2.53 -29.10 -21.69
CA TYR A 466 -1.84 -28.03 -22.41
C TYR A 466 -0.37 -27.85 -21.99
N SER A 467 0.19 -28.87 -21.31
CA SER A 467 1.61 -28.89 -20.90
C SER A 467 2.02 -27.70 -20.05
N GLY A 468 1.11 -27.26 -19.19
CA GLY A 468 1.32 -26.11 -18.30
C GLY A 468 1.65 -26.51 -16.87
N VAL A 469 1.53 -25.51 -16.00
CA VAL A 469 1.70 -25.65 -14.53
C VAL A 469 0.60 -24.84 -13.82
N MET A 470 0.28 -25.23 -12.58
CA MET A 470 -0.74 -24.56 -11.80
C MET A 470 -0.33 -23.19 -11.29
N SER A 471 0.98 -22.92 -11.23
CA SER A 471 1.49 -21.61 -10.81
C SER A 471 2.65 -21.17 -11.69
N GLY A 472 2.50 -20.00 -12.31
CA GLY A 472 3.53 -19.36 -13.11
C GLY A 472 4.47 -18.46 -12.32
N GLU A 473 4.00 -17.91 -11.19
CA GLU A 473 4.83 -16.98 -10.39
C GLU A 473 4.40 -16.85 -8.90
N HIS A 474 3.14 -17.12 -8.55
CA HIS A 474 2.65 -16.87 -7.19
C HIS A 474 2.99 -17.98 -6.19
N GLY A 475 3.36 -19.16 -6.67
CA GLY A 475 3.67 -20.33 -5.85
C GLY A 475 2.46 -21.16 -5.49
N ASP A 476 2.68 -22.24 -4.78
CA ASP A 476 1.65 -23.22 -4.43
C ASP A 476 0.93 -22.89 -3.11
N GLY A 477 1.70 -22.61 -2.07
CA GLY A 477 1.20 -22.26 -0.74
C GLY A 477 0.20 -23.29 -0.21
N LEU A 478 -0.79 -22.79 0.53
CA LEU A 478 -1.92 -23.60 1.01
C LEU A 478 -2.95 -23.85 -0.10
N GLN A 479 -2.95 -23.00 -1.13
CA GLN A 479 -3.97 -23.04 -2.17
C GLN A 479 -3.79 -24.18 -3.15
N ARG A 480 -2.53 -24.54 -3.50
CA ARG A 480 -2.25 -25.45 -4.62
C ARG A 480 -1.33 -26.62 -4.27
N SER A 481 -0.65 -26.61 -3.11
CA SER A 481 0.32 -27.69 -2.79
C SER A 481 -0.27 -29.09 -2.83
N TYR A 482 -1.54 -29.25 -2.48
CA TYR A 482 -2.21 -30.56 -2.49
C TYR A 482 -2.36 -31.13 -3.91
N LEU A 483 -2.26 -30.29 -4.94
CA LEU A 483 -2.36 -30.71 -6.35
C LEU A 483 -1.01 -31.19 -6.93
N ASN A 484 0.10 -30.95 -6.22
CA ASN A 484 1.43 -31.19 -6.78
C ASN A 484 1.69 -32.67 -7.09
N GLU A 485 1.19 -33.60 -6.28
CA GLU A 485 1.37 -35.02 -6.59
C GLU A 485 0.73 -35.41 -7.94
N LYS A 486 -0.45 -34.86 -8.23
CA LYS A 486 -1.13 -35.09 -9.51
C LYS A 486 -0.44 -34.35 -10.66
N LEU A 487 0.06 -33.13 -10.40
CA LEU A 487 0.71 -32.31 -11.41
C LEU A 487 2.03 -32.94 -11.89
N PHE A 488 2.87 -33.38 -10.94
CA PHE A 488 4.21 -33.87 -11.24
C PHE A 488 4.30 -35.41 -11.42
N GLY A 489 3.29 -36.11 -10.92
CA GLY A 489 3.31 -37.57 -10.86
C GLY A 489 4.04 -38.06 -9.60
N GLU A 490 3.70 -39.27 -9.20
CA GLU A 490 4.17 -39.92 -7.96
C GLU A 490 5.70 -39.94 -7.83
N ASN A 491 6.40 -40.24 -8.94
CA ASN A 491 7.86 -40.39 -8.92
C ASN A 491 8.59 -39.06 -8.67
N LEU A 492 8.25 -38.00 -9.44
CA LEU A 492 8.85 -36.66 -9.22
C LEU A 492 8.45 -36.09 -7.85
N TYR A 493 7.20 -36.31 -7.45
CA TYR A 493 6.75 -35.84 -6.15
C TYR A 493 7.53 -36.51 -5.01
N SER A 494 7.89 -37.81 -5.18
CA SER A 494 8.77 -38.50 -4.23
C SER A 494 10.15 -37.83 -4.15
N VAL A 495 10.72 -37.40 -5.29
CA VAL A 495 12.00 -36.66 -5.32
C VAL A 495 11.86 -35.36 -4.54
N MET A 496 10.74 -34.64 -4.73
CA MET A 496 10.49 -33.40 -3.98
C MET A 496 10.40 -33.64 -2.47
N LYS A 497 9.75 -34.72 -2.05
CA LYS A 497 9.68 -35.08 -0.62
C LYS A 497 11.08 -35.40 -0.06
N LYS A 498 11.90 -36.15 -0.82
CA LYS A 498 13.28 -36.43 -0.45
C LYS A 498 14.11 -35.16 -0.32
N LEU A 499 13.95 -34.21 -1.26
CA LEU A 499 14.65 -32.90 -1.20
C LEU A 499 14.28 -32.15 0.08
N LYS A 500 12.99 -32.09 0.40
CA LYS A 500 12.51 -31.48 1.68
C LYS A 500 13.18 -32.14 2.88
N GLU A 501 13.22 -33.49 2.92
CA GLU A 501 13.80 -34.26 4.03
C GLU A 501 15.30 -34.03 4.18
N ILE A 502 16.02 -33.79 3.08
CA ILE A 502 17.47 -33.49 3.11
C ILE A 502 17.70 -32.13 3.83
N PHE A 503 16.89 -31.12 3.53
CA PHE A 503 17.03 -29.78 4.12
C PHE A 503 16.36 -29.66 5.50
N ASP A 504 15.28 -30.39 5.71
CA ASP A 504 14.43 -30.22 6.90
C ASP A 504 13.87 -31.60 7.34
N PRO A 505 14.71 -32.44 7.92
CA PRO A 505 14.28 -33.80 8.29
C PRO A 505 13.17 -33.85 9.33
N ARG A 506 13.00 -32.80 10.14
CA ARG A 506 11.94 -32.73 11.15
C ARG A 506 10.67 -32.04 10.64
N GLY A 507 10.73 -31.42 9.46
CA GLY A 507 9.57 -30.77 8.85
C GLY A 507 9.08 -29.53 9.61
N ILE A 508 9.98 -28.74 10.19
CA ILE A 508 9.59 -27.54 10.92
C ILE A 508 9.49 -26.29 10.07
N LEU A 509 10.20 -26.23 8.92
CA LEU A 509 10.20 -25.04 8.06
C LEU A 509 8.95 -25.03 7.19
N ASN A 510 8.05 -24.11 7.46
CA ASN A 510 6.84 -23.81 6.71
C ASN A 510 6.07 -25.06 6.25
N PRO A 511 5.70 -25.96 7.17
CA PRO A 511 5.11 -27.26 6.81
C PRO A 511 3.77 -27.11 6.08
N GLY A 512 3.46 -28.11 5.20
CA GLY A 512 2.19 -28.18 4.49
C GLY A 512 2.18 -27.36 3.19
N LYS A 513 3.34 -26.88 2.76
CA LYS A 513 3.48 -26.09 1.52
C LYS A 513 4.53 -26.73 0.63
N VAL A 514 4.31 -26.67 -0.68
CA VAL A 514 5.05 -27.29 -1.77
C VAL A 514 4.86 -28.82 -1.75
N VAL A 515 5.23 -29.48 -0.67
CA VAL A 515 5.00 -30.94 -0.46
C VAL A 515 4.13 -31.15 0.79
N ARG A 516 3.43 -32.27 0.82
CA ARG A 516 2.52 -32.65 1.90
C ARG A 516 1.44 -31.58 2.14
N GLY A 517 0.92 -31.02 1.04
CA GLY A 517 -0.13 -30.00 1.07
C GLY A 517 -1.43 -30.51 1.68
N THR A 518 -2.14 -29.62 2.37
CA THR A 518 -3.42 -29.93 3.00
C THR A 518 -4.58 -29.44 2.13
N ASP A 519 -5.80 -29.86 2.49
CA ASP A 519 -7.02 -29.43 1.82
C ASP A 519 -7.10 -27.88 1.78
N SER A 520 -7.26 -27.33 0.58
CA SER A 520 -7.29 -25.88 0.34
C SER A 520 -8.50 -25.18 0.95
N SER A 521 -9.51 -25.92 1.38
CA SER A 521 -10.70 -25.36 2.04
C SER A 521 -10.48 -25.10 3.54
N LEU A 522 -9.37 -25.59 4.10
CA LEU A 522 -9.04 -25.37 5.50
C LEU A 522 -8.47 -23.98 5.74
N ASN A 523 -8.72 -23.43 6.91
CA ASN A 523 -8.13 -22.16 7.37
C ASN A 523 -8.52 -20.93 6.51
N LEU A 524 -9.66 -20.98 5.80
CA LEU A 524 -10.12 -19.80 5.06
C LEU A 524 -10.47 -18.65 6.02
N ARG A 525 -9.97 -17.44 5.68
CA ARG A 525 -10.18 -16.25 6.51
C ARG A 525 -11.56 -15.63 6.34
N ILE A 526 -12.22 -15.90 5.18
CA ILE A 526 -13.51 -15.30 4.84
C ILE A 526 -14.59 -16.14 5.52
N ARG A 527 -15.36 -15.49 6.42
CA ARG A 527 -16.47 -16.11 7.14
C ARG A 527 -17.61 -15.11 7.26
N LYS A 528 -18.79 -15.58 7.62
CA LYS A 528 -19.89 -14.70 7.98
C LYS A 528 -19.50 -13.95 9.26
N SER A 529 -19.75 -12.65 9.28
CA SER A 529 -19.49 -11.84 10.47
C SER A 529 -20.34 -12.35 11.65
N ALA A 530 -19.81 -12.23 12.86
CA ALA A 530 -20.57 -12.50 14.09
C ALA A 530 -21.66 -11.43 14.35
N GLY A 531 -21.62 -10.35 13.57
CA GLY A 531 -22.52 -9.21 13.66
C GLY A 531 -21.76 -7.91 13.75
N ASP A 532 -22.35 -6.82 13.29
CA ASP A 532 -21.72 -5.51 13.45
C ASP A 532 -21.95 -5.00 14.88
N ILE A 533 -21.00 -4.24 15.37
CA ILE A 533 -21.12 -3.51 16.63
C ILE A 533 -21.85 -2.19 16.38
N ALA A 534 -22.45 -1.63 17.43
CA ALA A 534 -23.10 -0.32 17.33
C ALA A 534 -22.03 0.73 17.05
N THR A 535 -22.23 1.53 16.00
CA THR A 535 -21.23 2.49 15.52
C THR A 535 -21.70 3.94 15.73
N PHE A 536 -20.73 4.86 15.86
CA PHE A 536 -20.96 6.31 15.95
C PHE A 536 -21.10 6.96 14.56
N LEU A 537 -20.44 6.38 13.55
CA LEU A 537 -20.47 6.87 12.16
C LEU A 537 -21.40 6.00 11.32
N ASP A 538 -21.90 6.56 10.22
CA ASP A 538 -22.68 5.80 9.25
C ASP A 538 -21.76 4.95 8.37
N TRP A 539 -21.98 3.64 8.37
CA TRP A 539 -21.25 2.65 7.55
C TRP A 539 -22.13 2.01 6.49
N SER A 540 -23.32 2.58 6.23
CA SER A 540 -24.27 2.02 5.26
C SER A 540 -23.70 1.92 3.85
N ARG A 541 -22.89 2.92 3.45
CA ARG A 541 -22.25 2.95 2.13
C ARG A 541 -21.27 1.79 1.92
N GLU A 542 -20.66 1.32 3.00
CA GLU A 542 -19.70 0.22 2.99
C GLU A 542 -20.38 -1.15 3.21
N GLY A 543 -21.66 -1.15 3.59
CA GLY A 543 -22.40 -2.37 3.94
C GLY A 543 -22.15 -2.80 5.39
N GLY A 544 -21.76 -1.87 6.26
CA GLY A 544 -21.42 -2.09 7.67
C GLY A 544 -19.92 -2.04 7.92
N LEU A 545 -19.54 -1.87 9.18
CA LEU A 545 -18.12 -1.79 9.57
C LEU A 545 -17.38 -3.11 9.24
N ALA A 546 -18.04 -4.26 9.42
CA ALA A 546 -17.44 -5.55 9.08
C ALA A 546 -17.10 -5.65 7.58
N ALA A 547 -18.03 -5.20 6.72
CA ALA A 547 -17.80 -5.19 5.27
C ALA A 547 -16.66 -4.24 4.90
N ALA A 548 -16.58 -3.08 5.55
CA ALA A 548 -15.50 -2.11 5.34
C ALA A 548 -14.12 -2.70 5.65
N THR A 549 -13.99 -3.44 6.78
CA THR A 549 -12.71 -4.08 7.14
C THR A 549 -12.37 -5.22 6.16
N ALA A 550 -13.36 -5.91 5.64
CA ALA A 550 -13.18 -7.01 4.69
C ALA A 550 -12.66 -6.54 3.32
N MET A 551 -12.74 -5.24 3.02
CA MET A 551 -12.17 -4.68 1.78
C MET A 551 -10.65 -4.83 1.72
N CYS A 552 -9.96 -4.97 2.85
CA CYS A 552 -8.51 -5.16 2.84
C CYS A 552 -8.17 -6.54 2.29
N ASN A 553 -7.53 -6.57 1.12
CA ASN A 553 -7.11 -7.81 0.45
C ASN A 553 -5.71 -8.30 0.89
N GLY A 554 -5.02 -7.56 1.74
CA GLY A 554 -3.70 -7.95 2.24
C GLY A 554 -2.51 -7.61 1.34
N GLN A 555 -2.72 -7.07 0.13
CA GLN A 555 -1.65 -6.77 -0.83
C GLN A 555 -0.52 -5.88 -0.27
N GLY A 556 -0.78 -5.10 0.76
CA GLY A 556 0.26 -4.34 1.43
C GLY A 556 0.74 -3.09 0.71
N VAL A 557 -0.05 -2.52 -0.21
CA VAL A 557 0.30 -1.25 -0.87
C VAL A 557 0.57 -0.14 0.17
N CYS A 558 0.00 -0.24 1.36
CA CYS A 558 0.24 0.66 2.50
C CYS A 558 1.68 0.57 3.06
N ARG A 559 2.50 -0.33 2.51
CA ARG A 559 3.92 -0.44 2.87
C ARG A 559 4.85 0.28 1.85
N UNK A 560 4.40 0.88 0.74
CA UNK A 560 5.04 1.53 -0.12
C UNK A 560 5.72 2.57 0.52
N THR A 561 6.92 2.77 0.32
CA THR A 561 7.73 3.87 0.90
C THR A 561 8.18 4.91 -0.12
N ALA A 562 8.10 4.61 -1.40
CA ALA A 562 8.68 5.45 -2.47
C ALA A 562 7.80 6.61 -2.93
N GLU A 563 6.50 6.39 -3.06
CA GLU A 563 5.56 7.35 -3.66
C GLU A 563 4.30 7.50 -2.80
N GLY A 564 3.53 8.56 -3.05
CA GLY A 564 2.27 8.82 -2.39
C GLY A 564 2.41 9.29 -0.94
N ILE A 565 1.28 9.31 -0.23
CA ILE A 565 1.21 9.72 1.19
C ILE A 565 1.12 8.49 2.10
N MET A 566 0.38 7.45 1.67
CA MET A 566 0.07 6.26 2.46
C MET A 566 1.32 5.42 2.72
N CYS A 567 1.60 4.90 3.87
CA CYS A 567 1.05 5.17 5.20
C CYS A 567 2.15 5.83 6.05
N PRO A 568 1.98 7.06 6.52
CA PRO A 568 3.10 7.79 7.17
C PRO A 568 3.68 7.07 8.39
N SER A 569 2.85 6.42 9.19
CA SER A 569 3.32 5.68 10.37
C SER A 569 4.24 4.53 9.96
N TYR A 570 3.85 3.74 8.97
CA TYR A 570 4.68 2.63 8.49
C TYR A 570 6.02 3.15 7.91
N ARG A 571 5.98 4.22 7.12
CA ARG A 571 7.20 4.80 6.53
C ARG A 571 8.22 5.17 7.60
N ALA A 572 7.73 5.68 8.75
CA ALA A 572 8.60 6.12 9.84
C ALA A 572 9.11 4.95 10.70
N THR A 573 8.36 3.85 10.83
CA THR A 573 8.69 2.75 11.76
C THR A 573 9.12 1.46 11.07
N LEU A 574 8.68 1.23 9.84
CA LEU A 574 8.79 -0.04 9.10
C LEU A 574 8.12 -1.21 9.86
N ASP A 575 7.20 -0.89 10.76
CA ASP A 575 6.50 -1.88 11.60
C ASP A 575 5.17 -2.28 10.97
N GLU A 576 4.93 -3.59 10.86
CA GLU A 576 3.67 -4.11 10.28
C GLU A 576 2.44 -3.58 11.03
N GLY A 577 2.53 -3.44 12.36
CA GLY A 577 1.42 -2.93 13.18
C GLY A 577 1.00 -1.51 12.83
N ASP A 578 1.87 -0.75 12.17
CA ASP A 578 1.61 0.65 11.82
C ASP A 578 1.07 0.84 10.40
N THR A 579 0.67 -0.25 9.73
CA THR A 579 0.11 -0.22 8.38
C THR A 579 -1.42 -0.04 8.41
N THR A 580 -1.97 0.44 7.30
CA THR A 580 -3.41 0.40 7.02
C THR A 580 -3.94 -1.03 7.14
N ARG A 581 -3.20 -1.98 6.58
CA ARG A 581 -3.53 -3.41 6.56
C ARG A 581 -3.69 -3.98 7.97
N ALA A 582 -2.73 -3.70 8.85
CA ALA A 582 -2.77 -4.21 10.24
C ALA A 582 -4.01 -3.69 10.97
N ARG A 583 -4.32 -2.41 10.81
CA ARG A 583 -5.47 -1.78 11.48
C ARG A 583 -6.80 -2.37 11.00
N ALA A 584 -6.98 -2.48 9.69
CA ALA A 584 -8.19 -3.06 9.11
C ALA A 584 -8.33 -4.54 9.51
N ASN A 585 -7.24 -5.31 9.44
CA ASN A 585 -7.26 -6.73 9.78
C ASN A 585 -7.54 -6.97 11.26
N LEU A 586 -6.99 -6.13 12.14
CA LEU A 586 -7.23 -6.27 13.58
C LEU A 586 -8.72 -6.04 13.92
N LEU A 587 -9.34 -5.02 13.32
CA LEU A 587 -10.79 -4.81 13.47
C LEU A 587 -11.57 -6.00 12.90
N ARG A 588 -11.14 -6.51 11.75
CA ARG A 588 -11.78 -7.68 11.13
C ARG A 588 -11.73 -8.90 12.05
N GLU A 589 -10.58 -9.17 12.68
CA GLU A 589 -10.43 -10.29 13.64
C GLU A 589 -11.44 -10.18 14.79
N LEU A 590 -11.65 -8.97 15.28
CA LEU A 590 -12.63 -8.71 16.34
C LEU A 590 -14.06 -8.93 15.83
N LEU A 591 -14.40 -8.36 14.67
CA LEU A 591 -15.76 -8.42 14.09
C LEU A 591 -16.14 -9.83 13.60
N LEU A 592 -15.15 -10.66 13.26
CA LEU A 592 -15.37 -12.07 12.92
C LEU A 592 -15.46 -12.98 14.17
N GLY A 593 -15.31 -12.41 15.36
CA GLY A 593 -15.42 -13.17 16.62
C GLY A 593 -14.18 -13.98 16.96
N HIS A 594 -13.03 -13.69 16.34
CA HIS A 594 -11.75 -14.34 16.65
C HIS A 594 -11.10 -13.75 17.90
N MET A 595 -11.62 -12.64 18.38
CA MET A 595 -11.15 -11.95 19.59
C MET A 595 -12.37 -11.49 20.39
N UNK A 596 -12.27 -11.41 21.57
CA UNK A 596 -13.28 -11.00 22.38
C UNK A 596 -13.57 -9.59 22.09
N ALA A 597 -14.73 -9.26 22.09
CA ALA A 597 -15.14 -7.91 21.74
C ALA A 597 -14.58 -6.81 22.67
N ASP A 598 -14.37 -7.12 23.92
CA ASP A 598 -13.82 -6.16 24.90
C ASP A 598 -12.33 -5.88 24.67
N MET A 599 -11.65 -6.69 23.88
CA MET A 599 -10.24 -6.43 23.52
C MET A 599 -10.06 -5.08 22.80
N ILE A 600 -11.10 -4.56 22.16
CA ILE A 600 -11.06 -3.23 21.52
C ILE A 600 -10.68 -2.13 22.54
N TYR A 601 -10.93 -2.37 23.82
CA TYR A 601 -10.64 -1.40 24.90
C TYR A 601 -9.26 -1.62 25.54
N GLU A 602 -8.47 -2.58 25.05
CA GLU A 602 -7.11 -2.83 25.58
C GLU A 602 -6.08 -1.87 25.00
N LYS A 603 -5.04 -1.59 25.79
CA LYS A 603 -3.93 -0.71 25.39
C LYS A 603 -3.20 -1.24 24.14
N GLY A 604 -3.08 -2.57 23.99
CA GLY A 604 -2.44 -3.16 22.81
C GLY A 604 -3.20 -2.85 21.54
N PHE A 605 -4.54 -2.94 21.61
CA PHE A 605 -5.41 -2.59 20.47
C PHE A 605 -5.30 -1.10 20.15
N TYR A 606 -5.35 -0.24 21.18
CA TYR A 606 -5.19 1.21 21.04
C TYR A 606 -3.85 1.54 20.34
N GLY A 607 -2.77 0.89 20.76
CA GLY A 607 -1.43 1.13 20.21
C GLY A 607 -1.34 0.97 18.70
N VAL A 608 -2.08 0.03 18.12
CA VAL A 608 -2.08 -0.20 16.67
C VAL A 608 -2.71 1.00 15.93
N PHE A 609 -3.74 1.64 16.54
CA PHE A 609 -4.41 2.80 15.93
C PHE A 609 -3.73 4.12 16.26
N ASP A 610 -2.94 4.16 17.34
CA ASP A 610 -2.39 5.41 17.89
C ASP A 610 -1.61 6.22 16.85
N LEU A 611 -0.68 5.58 16.11
CA LEU A 611 0.18 6.27 15.15
C LEU A 611 -0.50 6.58 13.81
N CYS A 612 -1.77 6.22 13.61
CA CYS A 612 -2.49 6.63 12.41
C CYS A 612 -2.77 8.14 12.49
N VAL A 613 -2.29 8.90 11.53
CA VAL A 613 -2.42 10.37 11.52
C VAL A 613 -3.67 10.87 10.77
N GLY A 614 -4.54 9.96 10.34
CA GLY A 614 -5.80 10.35 9.69
C GLY A 614 -5.60 11.14 8.38
N CYS A 615 -4.53 10.88 7.65
CA CYS A 615 -4.20 11.58 6.39
C CYS A 615 -5.16 11.27 5.24
N LYS A 616 -6.00 10.24 5.37
CA LYS A 616 -7.00 9.78 4.38
C LYS A 616 -6.41 9.22 3.09
N ALA A 617 -5.10 9.13 2.98
CA ALA A 617 -4.46 8.61 1.76
C ALA A 617 -4.92 7.17 1.45
N CYS A 618 -5.16 6.34 2.45
CA CYS A 618 -5.62 4.97 2.25
C CYS A 618 -6.97 4.90 1.50
N ARG A 619 -7.84 5.89 1.68
CA ARG A 619 -9.13 5.94 0.96
C ARG A 619 -8.93 6.08 -0.56
N THR A 620 -7.91 6.80 -1.00
CA THR A 620 -7.70 7.11 -2.42
C THR A 620 -6.55 6.34 -3.05
N GLU A 621 -5.44 6.12 -2.31
CA GLU A 621 -4.26 5.43 -2.82
C GLU A 621 -4.36 3.90 -2.70
N CYS A 622 -5.14 3.38 -1.74
CA CYS A 622 -5.35 1.94 -1.64
C CYS A 622 -6.23 1.48 -2.83
N PRO A 623 -5.74 0.57 -3.67
CA PRO A 623 -6.56 0.10 -4.80
C PRO A 623 -7.88 -0.53 -4.37
N SER A 624 -7.93 -1.15 -3.19
CA SER A 624 -9.18 -1.74 -2.62
C SER A 624 -10.04 -0.70 -1.90
N GLY A 625 -9.55 0.53 -1.70
CA GLY A 625 -10.33 1.60 -1.10
C GLY A 625 -10.59 1.48 0.40
N VAL A 626 -9.66 0.90 1.14
CA VAL A 626 -9.77 0.73 2.60
C VAL A 626 -9.61 2.09 3.29
N ASP A 627 -10.61 2.53 4.05
CA ASP A 627 -10.59 3.82 4.74
C ASP A 627 -10.29 3.66 6.24
N VAL A 628 -9.00 3.53 6.57
CA VAL A 628 -8.59 3.44 7.97
C VAL A 628 -8.74 4.77 8.71
N GLY A 629 -8.75 5.89 8.00
CA GLY A 629 -9.04 7.19 8.63
C GLY A 629 -10.42 7.20 9.31
N LYS A 630 -11.43 6.70 8.59
CA LYS A 630 -12.79 6.54 9.13
C LYS A 630 -12.82 5.49 10.26
N MET A 631 -12.13 4.35 10.05
CA MET A 631 -12.02 3.28 11.07
C MET A 631 -11.37 3.81 12.36
N LYS A 632 -10.34 4.64 12.28
CA LYS A 632 -9.69 5.23 13.46
C LYS A 632 -10.66 6.14 14.21
N THR A 633 -11.40 6.99 13.51
CA THR A 633 -12.39 7.88 14.14
C THR A 633 -13.43 7.05 14.88
N GLU A 634 -13.95 6.00 14.25
CA GLU A 634 -14.91 5.06 14.88
C GLU A 634 -14.28 4.39 16.11
N PHE A 635 -13.08 3.85 15.95
CA PHE A 635 -12.34 3.19 17.05
C PHE A 635 -12.15 4.13 18.23
N LEU A 636 -11.71 5.38 17.98
CA LEU A 636 -11.49 6.35 19.05
C LEU A 636 -12.80 6.71 19.75
N ALA A 637 -13.90 6.84 19.00
CA ALA A 637 -15.22 7.10 19.59
C ALA A 637 -15.61 5.95 20.52
N LEU A 638 -15.52 4.71 20.04
CA LEU A 638 -15.81 3.51 20.83
C LEU A 638 -14.94 3.45 22.10
N TYR A 639 -13.62 3.58 21.91
CA TYR A 639 -12.64 3.47 22.98
C TYR A 639 -12.85 4.57 24.04
N LYS A 640 -12.87 5.84 23.63
CA LYS A 640 -12.93 6.99 24.53
C LYS A 640 -14.27 7.11 25.26
N ASN A 641 -15.38 6.75 24.62
CA ASN A 641 -16.68 6.76 25.30
C ASN A 641 -16.75 5.70 26.39
N LYS A 642 -15.97 4.63 26.30
CA LYS A 642 -15.88 3.56 27.33
C LYS A 642 -14.84 3.91 28.40
N THR A 643 -13.64 4.39 28.00
CA THR A 643 -12.49 4.59 28.90
C THR A 643 -12.39 6.01 29.46
N GLY A 644 -13.09 6.97 28.88
CA GLY A 644 -13.06 8.38 29.25
C GLY A 644 -12.16 9.23 28.36
N PHE A 645 -12.45 10.51 28.27
CA PHE A 645 -11.66 11.51 27.55
C PHE A 645 -10.68 12.17 28.53
N THR A 646 -9.45 12.35 28.09
CA THR A 646 -8.42 13.03 28.89
C THR A 646 -8.61 14.56 28.85
N ALA A 647 -7.95 15.28 29.77
CA ALA A 647 -7.90 16.76 29.74
C ALA A 647 -7.30 17.24 28.41
N ARG A 648 -6.31 16.52 27.89
CA ARG A 648 -5.68 16.85 26.61
C ARG A 648 -6.66 16.69 25.45
N ASP A 649 -7.43 15.61 25.42
CA ASP A 649 -8.49 15.42 24.40
C ASP A 649 -9.46 16.61 24.40
N SER A 650 -9.89 17.05 25.58
CA SER A 650 -10.82 18.16 25.71
C SER A 650 -10.19 19.49 25.27
N LEU A 651 -8.91 19.70 25.58
CA LEU A 651 -8.18 20.92 25.19
C LEU A 651 -8.09 21.01 23.66
N PHE A 652 -7.68 19.93 22.99
CA PHE A 652 -7.55 19.92 21.54
C PHE A 652 -8.91 19.99 20.82
N ALA A 653 -9.91 19.23 21.30
CA ALA A 653 -11.25 19.22 20.71
C ALA A 653 -11.90 20.61 20.75
N ARG A 654 -11.61 21.38 21.80
CA ARG A 654 -12.20 22.70 22.02
C ARG A 654 -11.28 23.87 21.66
N VAL A 655 -10.28 23.63 20.82
CA VAL A 655 -9.28 24.66 20.46
C VAL A 655 -9.94 25.95 19.97
N HIS A 656 -11.04 25.88 19.21
CA HIS A 656 -11.78 27.05 18.71
C HIS A 656 -12.39 27.85 19.87
N GLU A 657 -13.12 27.17 20.75
CA GLU A 657 -13.80 27.77 21.88
C GLU A 657 -12.80 28.44 22.85
N ILE A 658 -11.72 27.72 23.14
CA ILE A 658 -10.64 28.21 24.02
C ILE A 658 -9.97 29.45 23.41
N SER A 659 -9.69 29.42 22.10
CA SER A 659 -9.07 30.53 21.39
C SER A 659 -9.98 31.76 21.33
N SER A 660 -11.30 31.54 21.20
CA SER A 660 -12.27 32.62 21.22
C SER A 660 -12.24 33.40 22.56
N VAL A 661 -12.14 32.67 23.67
CA VAL A 661 -12.04 33.31 25.01
C VAL A 661 -10.68 33.99 25.20
N ARG A 662 -9.60 33.29 24.79
CA ARG A 662 -8.22 33.81 24.92
C ARG A 662 -7.98 35.06 24.08
N SER A 663 -8.69 35.24 23.00
CA SER A 663 -8.52 36.37 22.07
C SER A 663 -8.84 37.72 22.71
N ALA A 664 -9.44 37.75 23.93
CA ALA A 664 -9.66 38.98 24.70
C ALA A 664 -8.35 39.55 25.27
N LEU A 665 -7.33 38.71 25.52
CA LEU A 665 -6.05 39.14 26.15
C LEU A 665 -4.85 38.44 25.51
N PRO A 666 -4.65 38.58 24.18
CA PRO A 666 -3.64 37.75 23.48
C PRO A 666 -2.20 38.05 23.92
N ARG A 667 -1.83 39.31 24.15
CA ARG A 667 -0.45 39.68 24.56
C ARG A 667 -0.06 39.04 25.90
N PHE A 668 -0.97 39.09 26.87
CA PHE A 668 -0.72 38.53 28.21
C PHE A 668 -0.55 37.01 28.14
N LEU A 669 -1.44 36.32 27.40
CA LEU A 669 -1.43 34.86 27.30
C LEU A 669 -0.27 34.34 26.47
N ASN A 670 0.12 35.05 25.41
CA ASN A 670 1.32 34.68 24.63
C ASN A 670 2.57 34.74 25.53
N ARG A 671 2.76 35.81 26.27
CA ARG A 671 3.88 35.94 27.24
C ARG A 671 3.85 34.85 28.32
N ALA A 672 2.68 34.57 28.84
CA ALA A 672 2.51 33.51 29.84
C ALA A 672 2.97 32.14 29.26
N LEU A 673 2.54 31.80 28.04
CA LEU A 673 2.92 30.53 27.39
C LEU A 673 4.39 30.42 27.06
N GLU A 674 5.13 31.53 26.94
CA GLU A 674 6.57 31.53 26.72
C GLU A 674 7.37 31.20 27.99
N SER A 675 6.78 31.37 29.16
CA SER A 675 7.47 31.11 30.44
C SER A 675 7.55 29.61 30.74
N SER A 676 8.47 29.20 31.56
CA SER A 676 8.72 27.80 31.88
C SER A 676 7.61 27.12 32.70
N PHE A 677 6.92 27.88 33.54
CA PHE A 677 5.92 27.33 34.44
C PHE A 677 4.67 26.81 33.72
N PRO A 678 3.99 27.58 32.84
CA PRO A 678 2.91 26.99 32.04
C PRO A 678 3.33 25.87 31.11
N ARG A 679 4.54 25.92 30.56
CA ARG A 679 5.09 24.81 29.75
C ARG A 679 5.17 23.52 30.55
N GLY A 680 5.54 23.60 31.84
CA GLY A 680 5.56 22.48 32.76
C GLY A 680 4.16 21.89 32.96
N LEU A 681 3.17 22.75 33.14
CA LEU A 681 1.76 22.31 33.28
C LEU A 681 1.23 21.67 32.00
N LEU A 682 1.59 22.18 30.82
CA LEU A 682 1.21 21.59 29.54
C LEU A 682 1.85 20.20 29.36
N SER A 683 3.08 20.03 29.87
CA SER A 683 3.76 18.74 29.84
C SER A 683 3.07 17.70 30.73
N LEU A 684 2.54 18.14 31.89
CA LEU A 684 1.74 17.26 32.75
C LEU A 684 0.44 16.83 32.04
N ALA A 685 -0.08 17.69 31.17
CA ALA A 685 -1.24 17.36 30.33
C ALA A 685 -0.86 16.53 29.08
N GLY A 686 0.43 16.14 28.92
CA GLY A 686 0.88 15.31 27.81
C GLY A 686 1.26 16.07 26.55
N ILE A 687 1.47 17.40 26.63
CA ILE A 687 1.89 18.23 25.50
C ILE A 687 3.42 18.37 25.51
N SER A 688 4.07 18.23 24.37
CA SER A 688 5.53 18.27 24.25
C SER A 688 6.09 19.66 24.59
N GLN A 689 7.09 19.70 25.47
CA GLN A 689 7.84 20.92 25.77
C GLN A 689 8.80 21.30 24.63
N LYS A 690 9.10 20.36 23.75
CA LYS A 690 10.03 20.58 22.63
C LYS A 690 9.39 21.43 21.52
N ARG A 691 8.08 21.67 21.58
CA ARG A 691 7.33 22.36 20.53
C ARG A 691 6.67 23.62 21.08
N SER A 692 6.84 24.73 20.40
CA SER A 692 6.16 25.99 20.73
C SER A 692 4.72 25.94 20.20
N LEU A 693 3.77 26.40 21.02
CA LEU A 693 2.40 26.61 20.54
C LEU A 693 2.38 27.91 19.70
N PRO A 694 1.60 27.94 18.60
CA PRO A 694 1.54 29.16 17.79
C PRO A 694 0.98 30.33 18.59
N PRO A 695 1.58 31.52 18.47
CA PRO A 695 1.08 32.71 19.20
C PRO A 695 -0.25 33.16 18.61
N MET A 696 -1.12 33.65 19.47
CA MET A 696 -2.37 34.24 19.01
C MET A 696 -2.14 35.64 18.45
N ALA A 697 -2.87 35.93 17.38
CA ALA A 697 -2.85 37.26 16.77
C ALA A 697 -3.41 38.33 17.73
N GLU A 698 -2.90 39.54 17.65
CA GLU A 698 -3.38 40.68 18.47
C GLU A 698 -4.78 41.11 18.05
N ASP A 699 -5.05 41.13 16.74
CA ASP A 699 -6.37 41.39 16.17
C ASP A 699 -6.84 40.10 15.48
N THR A 700 -8.05 39.68 15.78
CA THR A 700 -8.66 38.53 15.07
C THR A 700 -8.98 38.90 13.62
N PHE A 701 -9.08 37.91 12.74
CA PHE A 701 -9.45 38.16 11.34
C PHE A 701 -10.84 38.84 11.24
N SER A 702 -11.85 38.34 11.99
CA SER A 702 -13.19 38.92 11.93
C SER A 702 -13.24 40.35 12.53
N GLY A 703 -12.38 40.64 13.50
CA GLY A 703 -12.19 41.98 14.04
C GLY A 703 -11.62 42.96 13.01
N TRP A 704 -10.60 42.52 12.30
CA TRP A 704 -10.02 43.27 11.16
C TRP A 704 -11.05 43.43 10.03
N PHE A 705 -11.75 42.40 9.66
CA PHE A 705 -12.74 42.40 8.58
C PHE A 705 -13.87 43.40 8.87
N GLY A 706 -14.31 43.50 10.13
CA GLY A 706 -15.32 44.46 10.56
C GLY A 706 -14.88 45.94 10.46
N LYS A 707 -13.63 46.20 10.63
CA LYS A 707 -13.05 47.56 10.48
C LYS A 707 -12.81 47.94 9.00
N UNK A 708 -12.42 46.92 8.24
CA UNK A 708 -12.06 47.09 6.99
C UNK A 708 -13.08 47.10 6.03
N LYS A 709 -14.16 46.89 6.45
CA LYS A 709 -15.28 46.75 5.54
C LYS A 709 -15.70 48.08 4.92
N GLY A 710 -15.38 48.23 3.67
CA GLY A 710 -15.86 49.33 2.84
C GLY A 710 -17.35 49.20 2.50
N ASN A 711 -17.86 50.15 1.77
CA ASN A 711 -19.27 50.09 1.31
C ASN A 711 -19.47 48.83 0.45
N PRO A 712 -20.59 48.11 0.62
CA PRO A 712 -20.85 46.94 -0.18
C PRO A 712 -20.88 47.30 -1.66
N GLN A 713 -20.05 46.61 -2.42
CA GLN A 713 -20.10 46.73 -3.86
C GLN A 713 -21.23 45.83 -4.38
N ASN A 714 -21.93 46.27 -5.45
CA ASN A 714 -23.00 45.50 -6.08
C ASN A 714 -22.44 44.35 -6.92
N GLY A 715 -21.51 43.59 -6.33
CA GLY A 715 -20.87 42.46 -6.99
C GLY A 715 -21.49 41.11 -6.68
N LYS A 716 -20.97 40.07 -7.32
CA LYS A 716 -21.30 38.69 -7.00
C LYS A 716 -20.78 38.41 -5.59
N GLN A 717 -21.55 37.64 -4.81
CA GLN A 717 -21.22 37.38 -3.41
C GLN A 717 -20.51 36.02 -3.26
N VAL A 718 -19.61 35.93 -2.27
CA VAL A 718 -18.92 34.70 -1.86
C VAL A 718 -18.74 34.68 -0.36
N VAL A 719 -19.00 33.55 0.29
CA VAL A 719 -18.77 33.38 1.72
C VAL A 719 -17.35 32.85 1.94
N TYR A 720 -16.57 33.47 2.82
CA TYR A 720 -15.29 32.92 3.26
C TYR A 720 -15.50 32.21 4.60
N PHE A 721 -15.24 30.90 4.64
CA PHE A 721 -15.25 30.11 5.87
C PHE A 721 -13.94 30.36 6.61
N HIS A 722 -13.94 31.36 7.48
CA HIS A 722 -12.75 31.75 8.26
C HIS A 722 -12.54 30.75 9.39
N ASP A 723 -11.69 29.76 9.15
CA ASP A 723 -11.39 28.68 10.10
C ASP A 723 -10.72 29.20 11.39
N THR A 724 -10.53 28.32 12.37
CA THR A 724 -9.92 28.65 13.68
C THR A 724 -8.54 29.28 13.52
N TRP A 725 -7.75 28.77 12.58
CA TRP A 725 -6.36 29.22 12.39
C TRP A 725 -6.32 30.62 11.77
N SER A 726 -7.09 30.84 10.72
CA SER A 726 -7.19 32.16 10.07
C SER A 726 -7.87 33.18 10.98
N GLU A 727 -8.77 32.75 11.85
CA GLU A 727 -9.44 33.65 12.80
C GLU A 727 -8.50 34.15 13.91
N PHE A 728 -7.78 33.23 14.58
CA PHE A 728 -7.09 33.52 15.85
C PHE A 728 -5.57 33.53 15.78
N PHE A 729 -4.94 32.90 14.79
CA PHE A 729 -3.50 32.66 14.78
C PHE A 729 -2.80 33.29 13.57
N TYR A 730 -3.41 33.17 12.40
CA TYR A 730 -2.84 33.58 11.10
C TYR A 730 -3.84 34.45 10.32
N PRO A 731 -4.26 35.60 10.86
CA PRO A 731 -5.26 36.47 10.19
C PRO A 731 -4.78 36.96 8.82
N GLU A 732 -3.47 37.02 8.57
CA GLU A 732 -2.92 37.37 7.26
C GLU A 732 -3.40 36.41 6.15
N ILE A 733 -3.67 35.14 6.47
CA ILE A 733 -4.24 34.19 5.50
C ILE A 733 -5.66 34.63 5.13
N GLY A 734 -6.49 34.94 6.12
CA GLY A 734 -7.85 35.42 5.88
C GLY A 734 -7.87 36.72 5.09
N LYS A 735 -6.96 37.64 5.42
CA LYS A 735 -6.80 38.91 4.70
C LYS A 735 -6.42 38.67 3.24
N ALA A 736 -5.47 37.78 3.01
CA ALA A 736 -5.03 37.41 1.66
C ALA A 736 -6.19 36.80 0.82
N VAL A 737 -6.93 35.87 1.41
CA VAL A 737 -8.11 35.28 0.75
C VAL A 737 -9.13 36.35 0.40
N THR A 738 -9.41 37.27 1.36
CA THR A 738 -10.34 38.39 1.12
C THR A 738 -9.86 39.24 -0.07
N GLY A 739 -8.56 39.62 -0.05
CA GLY A 739 -7.97 40.43 -1.13
C GLY A 739 -8.06 39.76 -2.49
N VAL A 740 -7.79 38.44 -2.56
CA VAL A 740 -7.93 37.65 -3.80
C VAL A 740 -9.38 37.68 -4.30
N LEU A 741 -10.34 37.38 -3.44
CA LEU A 741 -11.76 37.32 -3.80
C LEU A 741 -12.29 38.68 -4.26
N GLU A 742 -11.92 39.77 -3.55
CA GLU A 742 -12.29 41.14 -3.94
C GLU A 742 -11.66 41.54 -5.28
N SER A 743 -10.40 41.15 -5.50
CA SER A 743 -9.73 41.43 -6.77
C SER A 743 -10.41 40.72 -7.95
N LEU A 744 -11.09 39.60 -7.70
CA LEU A 744 -11.89 38.87 -8.70
C LEU A 744 -13.32 39.45 -8.83
N GLY A 745 -13.63 40.55 -8.14
CA GLY A 745 -14.92 41.23 -8.24
C GLY A 745 -16.02 40.70 -7.33
N PHE A 746 -15.65 39.94 -6.29
CA PHE A 746 -16.62 39.39 -5.36
C PHE A 746 -16.75 40.23 -4.09
N GLU A 747 -17.98 40.37 -3.60
CA GLU A 747 -18.26 40.85 -2.27
C GLU A 747 -18.08 39.70 -1.29
N VAL A 748 -17.12 39.79 -0.37
CA VAL A 748 -16.83 38.71 0.61
C VAL A 748 -17.78 38.85 1.81
N LEU A 749 -18.42 37.74 2.16
CA LEU A 749 -19.30 37.64 3.31
C LEU A 749 -18.66 36.69 4.35
N LEU A 750 -18.90 36.99 5.62
CA LEU A 750 -18.51 36.08 6.73
C LEU A 750 -19.76 35.57 7.43
N GLU A 751 -19.85 34.22 7.58
CA GLU A 751 -20.87 33.62 8.44
C GLU A 751 -20.35 33.65 9.88
N ARG A 752 -20.79 34.62 10.65
CA ARG A 752 -20.31 34.85 12.02
C ARG A 752 -20.82 33.80 13.01
N GLN A 753 -21.88 33.08 12.65
CA GLN A 753 -22.49 32.07 13.53
C GLN A 753 -21.84 30.68 13.29
N ARG A 754 -20.92 30.56 12.35
CA ARG A 754 -20.27 29.28 12.06
C ARG A 754 -19.55 28.76 13.30
N LYS A 755 -19.52 27.44 13.45
CA LYS A 755 -18.76 26.75 14.50
C LYS A 755 -17.48 26.13 13.86
N CYS A 756 -16.57 25.64 14.70
CA CYS A 756 -15.43 24.84 14.23
C CYS A 756 -15.94 23.71 13.33
N CYS A 757 -15.18 23.39 12.28
CA CYS A 757 -15.55 22.32 11.33
C CYS A 757 -15.67 20.93 11.98
N GLY A 758 -15.18 20.75 13.20
CA GLY A 758 -15.25 19.48 13.93
C GLY A 758 -14.01 18.59 13.78
N ARG A 759 -13.05 18.95 12.93
CA ARG A 759 -11.84 18.15 12.70
C ARG A 759 -11.10 17.77 14.00
N PRO A 760 -10.85 18.73 14.92
CA PRO A 760 -10.18 18.39 16.20
C PRO A 760 -10.99 17.41 17.05
N MET A 761 -12.32 17.50 16.99
CA MET A 761 -13.23 16.62 17.73
C MET A 761 -13.16 15.20 17.18
N LEU A 762 -13.19 15.07 15.84
CA LEU A 762 -13.08 13.76 15.18
C LEU A 762 -11.73 13.10 15.50
N SER A 763 -10.66 13.89 15.51
CA SER A 763 -9.30 13.40 15.80
C SER A 763 -9.15 12.88 17.24
N THR A 764 -9.99 13.35 18.17
CA THR A 764 -9.96 12.93 19.57
C THR A 764 -11.08 11.94 19.94
N GLY A 765 -11.93 11.56 18.96
CA GLY A 765 -13.03 10.62 19.20
C GLY A 765 -14.34 11.24 19.73
N MET A 766 -14.42 12.59 19.81
CA MET A 766 -15.63 13.30 20.25
C MET A 766 -16.62 13.46 19.09
N VAL A 767 -17.09 12.33 18.56
CA VAL A 767 -17.91 12.27 17.34
C VAL A 767 -19.26 12.99 17.52
N GLU A 768 -19.89 12.85 18.67
CA GLU A 768 -21.20 13.52 18.92
C GLU A 768 -21.06 15.04 18.87
N LYS A 769 -19.99 15.59 19.47
CA LYS A 769 -19.75 17.03 19.43
C LYS A 769 -19.42 17.50 18.01
N ALA A 770 -18.69 16.68 17.24
CA ALA A 770 -18.43 16.96 15.81
C ALA A 770 -19.75 16.96 15.02
N ARG A 771 -20.67 16.03 15.33
CA ARG A 771 -21.99 15.94 14.68
C ARG A 771 -22.82 17.19 14.95
N GLU A 772 -22.83 17.68 16.19
CA GLU A 772 -23.53 18.92 16.57
C GLU A 772 -23.03 20.12 15.77
N ASN A 773 -21.69 20.24 15.65
CA ASN A 773 -21.06 21.31 14.88
C ASN A 773 -21.35 21.18 13.38
N ALA A 774 -21.28 19.96 12.86
CA ALA A 774 -21.58 19.67 11.44
C ALA A 774 -23.03 20.08 11.10
N PHE A 775 -23.99 19.65 11.93
CA PHE A 775 -25.41 19.98 11.77
C PHE A 775 -25.60 21.50 11.76
N HIS A 776 -25.01 22.21 12.73
CA HIS A 776 -25.10 23.66 12.83
C HIS A 776 -24.52 24.33 11.59
N ASN A 777 -23.30 23.97 11.20
CA ASN A 777 -22.61 24.58 10.05
C ASN A 777 -23.35 24.34 8.73
N VAL A 778 -23.87 23.12 8.54
CA VAL A 778 -24.65 22.79 7.34
C VAL A 778 -25.90 23.68 7.28
N ASN A 779 -26.61 23.86 8.42
CA ASN A 779 -27.82 24.66 8.46
C ASN A 779 -27.55 26.14 8.12
N VAL A 780 -26.50 26.74 8.71
CA VAL A 780 -26.22 28.19 8.46
C VAL A 780 -25.62 28.41 7.05
N LEU A 781 -24.88 27.44 6.49
CA LEU A 781 -24.24 27.61 5.18
C LEU A 781 -25.14 27.19 4.01
N SER A 782 -26.10 26.29 4.22
CA SER A 782 -26.98 25.81 3.14
C SER A 782 -27.87 26.91 2.56
N ASP A 783 -28.22 27.95 3.34
CA ASP A 783 -28.97 29.09 2.85
C ASP A 783 -28.19 29.85 1.76
N TYR A 784 -26.87 30.01 1.95
CA TYR A 784 -26.03 30.65 0.93
C TYR A 784 -26.00 29.78 -0.35
N ALA A 785 -25.85 28.46 -0.17
CA ALA A 785 -25.83 27.54 -1.31
C ALA A 785 -27.15 27.58 -2.13
N ARG A 786 -28.30 27.63 -1.43
CA ARG A 786 -29.62 27.75 -2.10
C ARG A 786 -29.76 29.05 -2.89
N ARG A 787 -29.02 30.08 -2.50
CA ARG A 787 -28.95 31.37 -3.20
C ARG A 787 -27.82 31.41 -4.23
N ASN A 788 -27.16 30.27 -4.51
CA ASN A 788 -26.03 30.15 -5.43
C ASN A 788 -24.83 31.01 -5.01
N ILE A 789 -24.63 31.20 -3.71
CA ILE A 789 -23.48 31.92 -3.16
C ILE A 789 -22.46 30.87 -2.72
N PRO A 790 -21.30 30.78 -3.38
CA PRO A 790 -20.30 29.77 -3.03
C PRO A 790 -19.63 30.02 -1.68
N VAL A 791 -19.12 28.96 -1.06
CA VAL A 791 -18.38 29.03 0.21
C VAL A 791 -16.94 28.60 -0.07
N VAL A 792 -15.98 29.45 0.30
CA VAL A 792 -14.56 29.23 0.02
C VAL A 792 -13.78 28.97 1.32
N PHE A 793 -12.88 28.01 1.27
CA PHE A 793 -12.06 27.56 2.40
C PHE A 793 -10.57 27.79 2.11
N SER A 794 -9.83 28.24 3.11
CA SER A 794 -8.38 28.34 3.05
C SER A 794 -7.67 27.14 3.68
N GLU A 795 -8.35 26.38 4.56
CA GLU A 795 -7.75 25.24 5.27
C GLU A 795 -8.28 23.91 4.72
N PRO A 796 -7.41 23.10 4.08
CA PRO A 796 -7.86 21.83 3.48
C PRO A 796 -8.48 20.85 4.48
N SER A 797 -8.03 20.86 5.74
CA SER A 797 -8.59 19.95 6.74
C SER A 797 -10.04 20.30 7.09
N CYS A 798 -10.41 21.61 7.04
CA CYS A 798 -11.79 22.02 7.22
C CYS A 798 -12.66 21.63 6.02
N LEU A 799 -12.19 21.91 4.80
CA LEU A 799 -12.92 21.55 3.57
C LEU A 799 -13.14 20.03 3.51
N SER A 800 -12.11 19.24 3.85
CA SER A 800 -12.24 17.78 3.82
C SER A 800 -13.28 17.28 4.83
N ALA A 801 -13.42 17.92 5.99
CA ALA A 801 -14.46 17.56 6.97
C ALA A 801 -15.86 17.67 6.35
N PHE A 802 -16.12 18.75 5.62
CA PHE A 802 -17.40 18.96 4.93
C PHE A 802 -17.61 17.94 3.79
N ARG A 803 -16.60 17.73 2.98
CA ARG A 803 -16.71 16.87 1.78
C ARG A 803 -16.75 15.38 2.10
N ASP A 804 -16.22 14.99 3.25
CA ASP A 804 -16.02 13.57 3.59
C ASP A 804 -16.80 13.18 4.85
N GLU A 805 -16.32 13.59 6.02
CA GLU A 805 -16.88 13.11 7.29
C GLU A 805 -18.32 13.56 7.56
N TYR A 806 -18.72 14.73 7.03
CA TYR A 806 -20.08 15.22 7.28
C TYR A 806 -21.14 14.25 6.74
N ALA A 807 -20.86 13.54 5.65
CA ALA A 807 -21.77 12.54 5.12
C ALA A 807 -21.95 11.35 6.09
N ASP A 808 -20.88 11.00 6.83
CA ASP A 808 -20.94 9.93 7.84
C ASP A 808 -21.56 10.39 9.15
N LEU A 809 -21.49 11.71 9.46
CA LEU A 809 -22.07 12.31 10.66
C LEU A 809 -23.57 12.62 10.47
N LEU A 810 -23.97 12.98 9.26
CA LEU A 810 -25.31 13.46 8.90
C LEU A 810 -25.85 12.67 7.70
N PRO A 811 -26.08 11.37 7.82
CA PRO A 811 -26.54 10.57 6.68
C PRO A 811 -27.85 11.11 6.12
N GLU A 812 -27.96 11.07 4.78
CA GLU A 812 -29.16 11.48 4.03
C GLU A 812 -29.61 12.95 4.29
N ASN A 813 -28.68 13.85 4.66
CA ASN A 813 -28.99 15.24 4.97
C ASN A 813 -29.11 16.08 3.68
N GLU A 814 -30.33 16.56 3.38
CA GLU A 814 -30.63 17.34 2.17
C GLU A 814 -29.86 18.67 2.11
N SER A 815 -29.70 19.34 3.26
CA SER A 815 -28.98 20.61 3.33
C SER A 815 -27.49 20.41 3.04
N LEU A 816 -26.90 19.31 3.50
CA LEU A 816 -25.52 18.96 3.17
C LEU A 816 -25.38 18.69 1.66
N ASN A 817 -26.31 17.93 1.09
CA ASN A 817 -26.30 17.60 -0.35
C ASN A 817 -26.39 18.89 -1.20
N ALA A 818 -27.19 19.88 -0.77
CA ALA A 818 -27.28 21.18 -1.44
C ALA A 818 -26.00 22.01 -1.28
N LEU A 819 -25.31 21.88 -0.14
CA LEU A 819 -24.09 22.66 0.15
C LEU A 819 -22.87 22.15 -0.62
N LEU A 820 -22.71 20.82 -0.74
CA LEU A 820 -21.48 20.19 -1.27
C LEU A 820 -21.03 20.71 -2.65
N PRO A 821 -21.92 20.92 -3.65
CA PRO A 821 -21.48 21.47 -4.95
C PRO A 821 -20.98 22.92 -4.88
N ASN A 822 -21.29 23.63 -3.81
CA ASN A 822 -21.01 25.05 -3.65
C ASN A 822 -19.82 25.36 -2.74
N ILE A 823 -19.09 24.32 -2.27
CA ILE A 823 -17.91 24.53 -1.42
C ILE A 823 -16.63 24.26 -2.21
N HIS A 824 -15.64 25.13 -2.03
CA HIS A 824 -14.40 25.10 -2.79
C HIS A 824 -13.21 25.50 -1.93
N SER A 825 -12.03 24.98 -2.22
CA SER A 825 -10.80 25.60 -1.74
C SER A 825 -10.60 26.94 -2.48
N VAL A 826 -9.80 27.83 -1.92
CA VAL A 826 -9.50 29.11 -2.60
C VAL A 826 -8.88 28.87 -3.98
N CYS A 827 -8.00 27.86 -4.12
CA CYS A 827 -7.38 27.55 -5.41
C CYS A 827 -8.39 27.01 -6.41
N GLU A 828 -9.26 26.07 -6.00
CA GLU A 828 -10.34 25.55 -6.85
C GLU A 828 -11.28 26.67 -7.31
N PHE A 829 -11.63 27.57 -6.39
CA PHE A 829 -12.53 28.67 -6.70
C PHE A 829 -11.93 29.63 -7.72
N VAL A 830 -10.65 30.01 -7.55
CA VAL A 830 -9.93 30.90 -8.47
C VAL A 830 -9.86 30.25 -9.85
N CYS A 831 -9.50 28.97 -9.93
CA CYS A 831 -9.46 28.24 -11.21
C CYS A 831 -10.80 28.29 -11.95
N ALA A 832 -11.91 28.20 -11.21
CA ALA A 832 -13.26 28.20 -11.79
C ALA A 832 -13.70 29.55 -12.39
N GLN A 833 -12.97 30.64 -12.11
CA GLN A 833 -13.32 31.97 -12.64
C GLN A 833 -12.83 32.19 -14.07
N GLY A 834 -12.06 31.26 -14.64
CA GLY A 834 -11.56 31.30 -16.01
C GLY A 834 -10.14 31.83 -16.12
N ASP A 835 -9.64 31.92 -17.34
CA ASP A 835 -8.21 32.16 -17.60
C ASP A 835 -7.84 33.64 -17.84
N ASN A 836 -8.81 34.53 -17.93
CA ASN A 836 -8.58 35.93 -18.31
C ASN A 836 -7.64 36.71 -17.35
N PHE A 837 -7.49 36.27 -16.13
CA PHE A 837 -6.60 36.90 -15.12
C PHE A 837 -5.41 35.99 -14.74
N LEU A 838 -5.30 34.84 -15.38
CA LEU A 838 -4.25 33.88 -15.09
C LEU A 838 -2.98 34.07 -15.92
N ASP A 839 -3.03 34.94 -16.95
CA ASP A 839 -1.83 35.22 -17.75
C ASP A 839 -0.84 36.06 -16.92
N PRO A 840 0.33 35.54 -16.60
CA PRO A 840 1.34 36.33 -15.86
C PRO A 840 1.96 37.45 -16.70
N GLY A 841 1.73 37.47 -18.02
CA GLY A 841 2.44 38.35 -18.93
C GLY A 841 3.93 38.05 -18.86
N GLU A 842 4.74 39.09 -18.68
CA GLU A 842 6.21 38.95 -18.51
C GLU A 842 6.64 38.68 -17.06
N GLN A 843 5.68 38.74 -16.11
CA GLN A 843 6.04 38.63 -14.69
C GLN A 843 6.35 37.18 -14.28
N ARG A 844 7.50 36.99 -13.65
CA ARG A 844 7.95 35.69 -13.13
C ARG A 844 8.33 35.84 -11.65
N TYR A 845 7.86 34.88 -10.84
CA TYR A 845 8.03 34.94 -9.38
C TYR A 845 9.11 34.00 -8.83
N GLY A 846 9.72 33.19 -9.71
CA GLY A 846 10.79 32.26 -9.31
C GLY A 846 10.31 30.89 -8.90
N GLY A 847 11.27 30.06 -8.48
CA GLY A 847 11.03 28.66 -8.14
C GLY A 847 10.37 28.48 -6.76
N ILE A 848 9.37 27.63 -6.71
CA ILE A 848 8.71 27.25 -5.46
C ILE A 848 8.49 25.74 -5.37
N LEU A 849 8.85 25.16 -4.23
CA LEU A 849 8.51 23.77 -3.91
C LEU A 849 7.18 23.80 -3.15
N VAL A 850 6.16 23.18 -3.71
CA VAL A 850 4.80 23.19 -3.15
C VAL A 850 4.52 21.87 -2.45
N HIS A 851 4.27 21.94 -1.13
CA HIS A 851 3.85 20.78 -0.37
C HIS A 851 2.34 20.86 -0.11
N GLY A 852 1.57 20.04 -0.82
CA GLY A 852 0.12 19.95 -0.67
C GLY A 852 -0.26 19.23 0.62
N HIS A 853 -1.19 19.81 1.38
CA HIS A 853 -1.74 19.19 2.59
C HIS A 853 -2.33 17.81 2.27
N CYS A 854 -2.15 16.83 3.18
CA CYS A 854 -2.63 15.46 2.97
C CYS A 854 -4.10 15.39 2.55
N HIS A 855 -4.96 16.17 3.21
CA HIS A 855 -6.40 16.18 2.90
C HIS A 855 -6.70 16.80 1.53
N GLU A 856 -5.92 17.78 1.09
CA GLU A 856 -6.06 18.33 -0.27
C GLU A 856 -5.66 17.28 -1.32
N ARG A 857 -4.58 16.55 -1.05
CA ARG A 857 -4.10 15.49 -1.95
C ARG A 857 -5.03 14.28 -1.98
N SER A 858 -5.70 13.98 -0.85
CA SER A 858 -6.58 12.80 -0.72
C SER A 858 -8.04 13.08 -1.07
N VAL A 859 -8.59 14.23 -0.70
CA VAL A 859 -10.01 14.56 -0.83
C VAL A 859 -10.24 15.73 -1.79
N GLY A 860 -9.30 16.65 -1.89
CA GLY A 860 -9.35 17.84 -2.75
C GLY A 860 -8.72 17.61 -4.12
N ASP A 861 -8.22 18.70 -4.71
CA ASP A 861 -7.58 18.68 -6.03
C ASP A 861 -6.27 19.51 -6.01
N PHE A 862 -5.22 18.89 -5.55
CA PHE A 862 -3.89 19.50 -5.48
C PHE A 862 -3.33 19.85 -6.87
N GLY A 863 -3.75 19.10 -7.90
CA GLY A 863 -3.36 19.39 -9.28
C GLY A 863 -3.78 20.80 -9.72
N LYS A 864 -4.98 21.24 -9.32
CA LYS A 864 -5.46 22.59 -9.59
C LYS A 864 -4.59 23.64 -8.89
N THR A 865 -4.17 23.39 -7.66
CA THR A 865 -3.27 24.31 -6.93
C THR A 865 -1.95 24.50 -7.69
N LEU A 866 -1.34 23.40 -8.15
CA LEU A 866 -0.09 23.47 -8.92
C LEU A 866 -0.27 24.20 -10.24
N SER A 867 -1.32 23.86 -11.00
CA SER A 867 -1.62 24.50 -12.29
C SER A 867 -1.86 25.99 -12.12
N LEU A 868 -2.62 26.37 -11.09
CA LEU A 868 -2.92 27.77 -10.79
C LEU A 868 -1.62 28.56 -10.51
N LEU A 869 -0.74 28.03 -9.67
CA LEU A 869 0.52 28.72 -9.36
C LEU A 869 1.39 28.87 -10.61
N ARG A 870 1.45 27.87 -11.47
CA ARG A 870 2.19 27.92 -12.74
C ARG A 870 1.60 28.99 -13.68
N ASN A 871 0.28 29.01 -13.81
CA ASN A 871 -0.43 29.99 -14.63
C ASN A 871 -0.25 31.44 -14.12
N LEU A 872 0.00 31.59 -12.83
CA LEU A 872 0.25 32.91 -12.21
C LEU A 872 1.72 33.35 -12.30
N GLY A 873 2.60 32.54 -12.90
CA GLY A 873 3.99 32.90 -13.16
C GLY A 873 5.03 32.34 -12.17
N TYR A 874 4.63 31.41 -11.31
CA TYR A 874 5.57 30.69 -10.43
C TYR A 874 6.12 29.47 -11.15
N ASP A 875 7.41 29.18 -10.97
CA ASP A 875 8.00 27.89 -11.36
C ASP A 875 7.70 26.90 -10.23
N ALA A 876 6.43 26.41 -10.23
CA ALA A 876 5.88 25.59 -9.15
C ALA A 876 6.08 24.11 -9.42
N ARG A 877 6.78 23.43 -8.51
CA ARG A 877 6.94 21.97 -8.56
C ARG A 877 6.42 21.34 -7.26
N SER A 878 5.80 20.18 -7.40
CA SER A 878 5.31 19.41 -6.26
C SER A 878 6.50 18.91 -5.44
N SER A 879 6.37 18.87 -4.14
CA SER A 879 7.35 18.20 -3.28
C SER A 879 7.34 16.68 -3.50
N ASP A 880 6.21 16.13 -3.95
CA ASP A 880 5.95 14.68 -4.06
C ASP A 880 6.30 13.90 -2.78
N ALA A 881 6.43 14.62 -1.68
CA ALA A 881 6.74 14.04 -0.38
C ALA A 881 5.49 13.46 0.29
N GLY A 882 5.70 12.55 1.21
CA GLY A 882 4.64 12.00 2.06
C GLY A 882 4.08 13.03 3.04
N CYS A 883 3.49 12.56 4.13
CA CYS A 883 2.93 13.44 5.16
C CYS A 883 4.02 14.22 5.89
N CYS A 884 3.77 15.49 6.24
CA CYS A 884 4.69 16.28 7.04
C CYS A 884 4.87 15.77 8.48
N GLY A 885 3.90 14.97 8.97
CA GLY A 885 3.96 14.38 10.32
C GLY A 885 3.26 15.18 11.40
N MET A 886 2.73 16.35 11.12
CA MET A 886 2.06 17.19 12.14
C MET A 886 0.70 16.66 12.55
N ALA A 887 -0.17 16.46 11.55
CA ALA A 887 -1.53 15.91 11.75
C ALA A 887 -2.29 16.56 12.91
N GLY A 888 -2.45 17.87 12.85
CA GLY A 888 -3.17 18.63 13.88
C GLY A 888 -2.51 18.52 15.25
N SER A 889 -3.19 17.95 16.23
CA SER A 889 -2.66 17.82 17.60
C SER A 889 -1.56 16.80 17.75
N PHE A 890 -1.50 15.81 16.86
CA PHE A 890 -0.58 14.65 16.95
C PHE A 890 0.87 15.09 17.19
N GLY A 891 1.36 16.05 16.39
CA GLY A 891 2.75 16.54 16.50
C GLY A 891 3.03 17.35 17.78
N TYR A 892 1.99 17.76 18.50
CA TYR A 892 2.14 18.45 19.79
C TYR A 892 2.17 17.49 20.96
N GLU A 893 1.74 16.24 20.77
CA GLU A 893 1.65 15.27 21.86
C GLU A 893 3.05 14.77 22.23
N LYS A 894 3.32 14.65 23.53
CA LYS A 894 4.64 14.34 24.08
C LYS A 894 5.20 13.02 23.53
N GLU A 895 4.35 11.99 23.49
CA GLU A 895 4.70 10.65 23.01
C GLU A 895 4.88 10.58 21.48
N HIS A 896 4.32 11.53 20.75
CA HIS A 896 4.34 11.54 19.29
C HIS A 896 5.39 12.47 18.68
N TYR A 897 6.10 13.28 19.47
CA TYR A 897 7.03 14.28 18.95
C TYR A 897 8.10 13.65 18.03
N GLU A 898 8.75 12.59 18.49
CA GLU A 898 9.83 11.95 17.73
C GLU A 898 9.31 11.25 16.47
N ILE A 899 8.15 10.59 16.55
CA ILE A 899 7.56 9.94 15.39
C ILE A 899 7.03 10.98 14.37
N SER A 900 6.50 12.10 14.86
CA SER A 900 6.08 13.23 14.01
C SER A 900 7.27 13.77 13.22
N LYS A 901 8.43 13.96 13.89
CA LYS A 901 9.67 14.35 13.23
C LYS A 901 10.10 13.31 12.20
N ALA A 902 10.09 12.03 12.58
CA ALA A 902 10.50 10.93 11.71
C ALA A 902 9.67 10.87 10.42
N MET A 903 8.35 11.11 10.52
CA MET A 903 7.49 11.15 9.33
C MET A 903 7.92 12.24 8.34
N GLY A 904 8.25 13.43 8.82
CA GLY A 904 8.74 14.52 7.97
C GLY A 904 10.14 14.23 7.39
N GLU A 905 10.99 13.59 8.21
CA GLU A 905 12.35 13.20 7.79
C GLU A 905 12.36 12.09 6.74
N CYS A 906 11.30 11.30 6.61
CA CYS A 906 11.24 10.26 5.59
C CYS A 906 11.43 10.83 4.17
N ASP A 907 10.97 12.07 3.94
CA ASP A 907 10.94 12.58 2.58
C ASP A 907 10.94 14.12 2.51
N LEU A 908 10.02 14.79 3.21
CA LEU A 908 9.76 16.23 3.06
C LEU A 908 10.96 17.09 3.50
N PHE A 909 11.46 16.85 4.70
CA PHE A 909 12.53 17.73 5.26
C PHE A 909 13.83 17.62 4.45
N PRO A 910 14.29 16.43 4.03
CA PRO A 910 15.45 16.35 3.14
C PRO A 910 15.26 17.13 1.83
N ARG A 911 14.09 17.03 1.18
CA ARG A 911 13.81 17.76 -0.07
C ARG A 911 13.86 19.28 0.14
N ILE A 912 13.41 19.75 1.32
CA ILE A 912 13.47 21.18 1.66
C ILE A 912 14.91 21.63 1.87
N ARG A 913 15.73 20.83 2.54
CA ARG A 913 17.15 21.15 2.77
C ARG A 913 17.97 21.20 1.48
N ASP A 914 17.55 20.45 0.46
CA ASP A 914 18.22 20.39 -0.84
C ASP A 914 17.84 21.56 -1.76
N LEU A 915 16.93 22.46 -1.35
CA LEU A 915 16.51 23.60 -2.17
C LEU A 915 17.66 24.60 -2.38
N GLY A 916 17.69 25.17 -3.58
CA GLY A 916 18.59 26.26 -3.90
C GLY A 916 18.23 27.55 -3.15
N LYS A 917 19.20 28.42 -2.93
CA LYS A 917 19.03 29.66 -2.16
C LYS A 917 17.91 30.57 -2.66
N SER A 918 17.56 30.49 -3.95
CA SER A 918 16.51 31.32 -4.56
C SER A 918 15.11 30.66 -4.53
N GLU A 919 15.03 29.39 -4.15
CA GLU A 919 13.77 28.66 -4.10
C GLU A 919 13.09 28.83 -2.75
N ARG A 920 11.76 28.83 -2.78
CA ARG A 920 10.96 28.98 -1.56
C ARG A 920 10.05 27.76 -1.37
N VAL A 921 9.58 27.56 -0.15
CA VAL A 921 8.64 26.51 0.20
C VAL A 921 7.24 27.11 0.30
N CYS A 922 6.28 26.53 -0.43
CA CYS A 922 4.87 26.86 -0.33
C CYS A 922 4.14 25.70 0.30
N VAL A 923 3.21 25.97 1.22
CA VAL A 923 2.35 24.97 1.83
C VAL A 923 0.89 25.39 1.67
N THR A 924 -0.02 24.38 1.66
CA THR A 924 -1.45 24.65 1.46
C THR A 924 -2.26 24.52 2.74
N GLY A 925 -1.65 24.12 3.87
CA GLY A 925 -2.34 23.99 5.16
C GLY A 925 -1.46 24.33 6.34
N ILE A 926 -2.09 24.70 7.44
CA ILE A 926 -1.42 25.20 8.67
C ILE A 926 -0.57 24.11 9.33
N SER A 927 -1.02 22.84 9.32
CA SER A 927 -0.22 21.76 9.88
C SER A 927 1.16 21.67 9.22
N CYS A 928 1.20 21.81 7.89
CA CYS A 928 2.46 21.78 7.14
C CYS A 928 3.30 23.03 7.40
N LEU A 929 2.67 24.19 7.53
CA LEU A 929 3.34 25.45 7.87
C LEU A 929 4.09 25.31 9.20
N GLU A 930 3.39 24.87 10.24
CA GLU A 930 3.95 24.67 11.59
C GLU A 930 5.07 23.63 11.59
N GLN A 931 4.88 22.53 10.88
CA GLN A 931 5.83 21.42 10.87
C GLN A 931 7.15 21.81 10.19
N VAL A 932 7.05 22.43 9.01
CA VAL A 932 8.24 22.87 8.25
C VAL A 932 8.99 23.96 9.02
N SER A 933 8.27 24.93 9.58
CA SER A 933 8.86 26.02 10.38
C SER A 933 9.61 25.48 11.60
N HIS A 934 9.10 24.42 12.21
CA HIS A 934 9.68 23.88 13.45
C HIS A 934 10.94 23.03 13.20
N PHE A 935 10.94 22.20 12.12
CA PHE A 935 11.99 21.20 11.92
C PHE A 935 13.00 21.55 10.83
N THR A 936 12.79 22.66 10.09
CA THR A 936 13.74 23.10 9.06
C THR A 936 14.08 24.58 9.26
N GLU A 937 15.07 25.07 8.55
CA GLU A 937 15.44 26.50 8.54
C GLU A 937 14.59 27.29 7.53
N ALA A 938 13.73 26.63 6.75
CA ALA A 938 12.90 27.29 5.76
C ALA A 938 11.78 28.10 6.42
N THR A 939 11.42 29.21 5.79
CA THR A 939 10.24 29.99 6.16
C THR A 939 9.15 29.67 5.14
N PRO A 940 8.27 28.69 5.40
CA PRO A 940 7.24 28.31 4.43
C PRO A 940 6.21 29.43 4.31
N VAL A 941 5.66 29.57 3.09
CA VAL A 941 4.62 30.57 2.77
C VAL A 941 3.33 29.83 2.48
N HIS A 942 2.22 30.30 3.07
CA HIS A 942 0.91 29.71 2.77
C HIS A 942 0.46 30.15 1.37
N VAL A 943 -0.16 29.22 0.62
CA VAL A 943 -0.56 29.45 -0.77
C VAL A 943 -1.40 30.70 -0.95
N ALA A 944 -2.29 31.05 -0.02
CA ALA A 944 -3.14 32.24 -0.08
C ALA A 944 -2.32 33.54 -0.22
N LEU A 945 -1.16 33.61 0.43
CA LEU A 945 -0.29 34.81 0.37
C LEU A 945 0.36 34.94 -1.03
N LEU A 946 0.67 33.81 -1.67
CA LEU A 946 1.20 33.82 -3.03
C LEU A 946 0.12 34.24 -4.04
N LEU A 947 -1.11 33.77 -3.84
CA LEU A 947 -2.25 34.16 -4.68
C LEU A 947 -2.50 35.67 -4.57
N GLU A 948 -2.53 36.22 -3.35
CA GLU A 948 -2.71 37.63 -3.11
C GLU A 948 -1.64 38.45 -3.83
N LYS A 949 -0.38 38.09 -3.66
CA LYS A 949 0.75 38.78 -4.29
C LYS A 949 0.64 38.83 -5.83
N SER A 950 0.15 37.74 -6.46
CA SER A 950 0.12 37.64 -7.91
C SER A 950 -1.19 38.12 -8.52
N ILE A 951 -2.30 38.15 -7.77
CA ILE A 951 -3.63 38.54 -8.29
C ILE A 951 -3.96 39.98 -7.92
N SER A 952 -3.77 40.40 -6.65
CA SER A 952 -4.13 41.75 -6.20
C SER A 952 -3.26 42.87 -6.78
N GLY A 953 -2.07 42.53 -7.30
CA GLY A 953 -1.18 43.49 -7.97
C GLY A 953 -1.56 43.77 -9.43
N LYS A 954 -2.56 43.09 -9.98
CA LYS A 954 -3.00 43.26 -11.38
C LYS A 954 -4.23 44.14 -11.46
N ASN A 955 -4.18 45.15 -12.33
CA ASN A 955 -5.35 45.88 -12.70
C ASN A 955 -6.20 44.97 -13.60
N ILE A 956 -7.14 44.24 -13.00
CA ILE A 956 -8.06 43.39 -13.76
C ILE A 956 -9.10 44.31 -14.44
N LYS A 957 -8.98 44.49 -15.79
CA LYS A 957 -9.95 45.22 -16.59
C LYS A 957 -11.20 44.40 -16.87
#